data_b18b388b78ac72fadd0c41a3708ce623
#
_entry.id   b18b388b78ac72fadd0c41a3708ce623
#
_cell.length_a   1.000
_cell.length_b   1.000
_cell.length_c   1.000
_cell.angle_alpha   90.00
_cell.angle_beta   90.00
_cell.angle_gamma   90.00
#
_symmetry.space_group_name_H-M   'P 1'
#
loop_
_entity.id
_entity.type
_entity.pdbx_description
1 polymer ?
#
loop_
_entity_poly.entity_id
_entity_poly.type
_entity_poly.pdbx_seq_one_letter_code
_entity_poly.pdbx_strand_id
1 'polypeptide(L)'
;MKKNLKIIFTFLLTIIILLTSVSFPIEASSDVNIIQDSANTNSLPGHFRKTTNISNSSALTSLNIEGLEKLNISGSGQFTTTNLPLLIENINTNLPIVDIDLRQESHGLINDDMAISFANANNSANAGLTLDEVIEKENSDLSSINLNKPLTLYNNKKIITPNLVQSESTLAYSNNISYIRIPVTDGNLPNEDMVNYFIDIIKSHSEDTWFHFHCKAGVGRTTTFMIMYDIIKNGNNVSLNDIIGRQVLLSGISQRDAVDFYVGNRYDFLSNFYDKYKGCNSTFANYNSTNSTNLSNKNISLLNCSYNDRIEVNDSYIKGPIPPKLLYVISDNNMTKAEQTMIATLQGLIASKSDKQIYILSSIEPDYQIWLDDLNKNYNAKYKIINDPWKLIDKFKCYINGYVLYSNVKESSINNACTLASLNDSIAIDESIETILNNHGITNLIEDCRETDKYWAFNNLWNSGLNHSTVIELPSDKYMSLRDYAILSKSLVFYEDDIHDSTLRELIFNFMDDGGRILGWAPDEHTNVSIASSFGIDTIAADWSYNLSVLSSYPSTTKLQNINNQVTEEDGVHYITFIMSDGDNQQWLLGSNFNMKNWFGSPHRGKFNLGWSLNPSLYYLAPTVFNKYYEAANSTKYTDNYVVAASGNGYMYPSKYPSDKLLSYTKRLNEYMANVDAHNVLILNDEAFYRKDLWDKYTCNSNIDGLLYLNYDINNAYNGKIIWSNDKPIISCRDLLLGGIEDENQLLSNINDRIDCGYTNIKDPNSYTFVYVHVWSNTMDNVNDVITKLNKNPKVRIVTPDTFVKLIQNNVSHNA
;
A
#
# COMPACT_ATOMS: atom_id res chain seq x y z
N MET A 1 14.63 -63.30 3.08
CA MET A 1 15.46 -62.23 2.51
C MET A 1 14.69 -61.00 2.00
N LYS A 2 13.55 -61.10 1.32
CA LYS A 2 12.83 -59.90 0.80
C LYS A 2 12.14 -58.99 1.85
N LYS A 3 11.85 -59.49 3.06
CA LYS A 3 11.22 -58.66 4.13
C LYS A 3 12.25 -57.77 4.88
N ASN A 4 13.47 -58.24 4.99
CA ASN A 4 14.53 -57.49 5.67
C ASN A 4 15.16 -56.40 4.79
N LEU A 5 15.04 -56.54 3.45
CA LEU A 5 15.51 -55.51 2.51
C LEU A 5 14.58 -54.26 2.50
N LYS A 6 13.25 -54.49 2.70
CA LYS A 6 12.29 -53.35 2.81
C LYS A 6 12.49 -52.53 4.09
N ILE A 7 12.80 -53.18 5.21
CA ILE A 7 13.03 -52.49 6.49
C ILE A 7 14.35 -51.71 6.42
N ILE A 8 15.39 -52.22 5.79
CA ILE A 8 16.66 -51.52 5.60
C ILE A 8 16.48 -50.32 4.65
N PHE A 9 15.65 -50.45 3.58
CA PHE A 9 15.40 -49.36 2.66
C PHE A 9 14.55 -48.25 3.29
N THR A 10 13.59 -48.62 4.15
CA THR A 10 12.78 -47.64 4.91
C THR A 10 13.63 -46.92 5.98
N PHE A 11 14.55 -47.63 6.61
CA PHE A 11 15.47 -47.04 7.60
C PHE A 11 16.55 -46.15 6.95
N LEU A 12 17.02 -46.47 5.76
CA LEU A 12 17.92 -45.60 4.99
C LEU A 12 17.19 -44.37 4.45
N LEU A 13 15.93 -44.48 4.04
CA LEU A 13 15.13 -43.34 3.58
C LEU A 13 14.77 -42.36 4.72
N THR A 14 14.51 -42.89 5.92
CA THR A 14 14.28 -42.06 7.12
C THR A 14 15.58 -41.38 7.61
N ILE A 15 16.73 -42.00 7.45
CA ILE A 15 18.03 -41.40 7.77
C ILE A 15 18.39 -40.31 6.73
N ILE A 16 18.04 -40.51 5.45
CA ILE A 16 18.27 -39.50 4.41
C ILE A 16 17.33 -38.31 4.61
N ILE A 17 16.09 -38.49 5.03
CA ILE A 17 15.16 -37.42 5.38
C ILE A 17 15.56 -36.70 6.67
N LEU A 18 16.18 -37.37 7.62
CA LEU A 18 16.76 -36.81 8.84
C LEU A 18 18.11 -36.09 8.60
N LEU A 19 18.81 -36.40 7.50
CA LEU A 19 20.07 -35.74 7.14
C LEU A 19 19.87 -34.52 6.20
N THR A 20 18.67 -34.34 5.62
CA THR A 20 18.32 -33.14 4.84
C THR A 20 17.63 -32.05 5.67
N SER A 21 17.36 -32.29 6.95
CA SER A 21 16.97 -31.30 7.94
C SER A 21 18.14 -30.80 8.80
N VAL A 22 19.36 -30.92 8.32
CA VAL A 22 20.47 -30.12 8.83
C VAL A 22 20.31 -28.74 8.21
N SER A 23 19.56 -27.91 8.87
CA SER A 23 19.77 -26.46 8.78
C SER A 23 21.25 -26.22 8.91
N PHE A 24 21.90 -25.71 7.86
CA PHE A 24 23.20 -25.09 8.00
C PHE A 24 23.10 -24.13 9.18
N PRO A 25 24.03 -24.12 10.11
CA PRO A 25 24.08 -23.04 11.05
C PRO A 25 24.24 -21.79 10.19
N ILE A 26 23.22 -20.93 10.18
CA ILE A 26 23.41 -19.52 9.95
C ILE A 26 24.59 -19.19 10.87
N GLU A 27 25.68 -18.68 10.32
CA GLU A 27 26.79 -18.18 11.10
C GLU A 27 26.22 -17.41 12.26
N ALA A 28 26.61 -17.76 13.48
CA ALA A 28 26.12 -17.14 14.68
C ALA A 28 26.24 -15.64 14.48
N SER A 29 25.11 -14.94 14.40
CA SER A 29 25.08 -13.49 14.43
C SER A 29 25.92 -13.09 15.63
N SER A 30 26.96 -12.32 15.42
CA SER A 30 27.72 -11.74 16.53
C SER A 30 26.71 -11.13 17.51
N ASP A 31 26.78 -11.48 18.78
CA ASP A 31 25.80 -11.08 19.79
C ASP A 31 25.44 -9.60 19.62
N VAL A 32 24.19 -9.33 19.27
CA VAL A 32 23.65 -7.98 19.15
C VAL A 32 23.29 -7.54 20.56
N ASN A 33 23.80 -6.40 20.96
CA ASN A 33 23.63 -5.86 22.31
C ASN A 33 22.95 -4.50 22.26
N ILE A 34 22.12 -4.22 23.26
CA ILE A 34 21.53 -2.89 23.43
C ILE A 34 22.56 -1.97 24.06
N ILE A 35 22.89 -0.89 23.38
CA ILE A 35 23.86 0.11 23.81
C ILE A 35 23.23 1.50 23.91
N GLN A 36 23.75 2.30 24.83
CA GLN A 36 23.35 3.71 24.91
C GLN A 36 24.12 4.52 23.84
N ASP A 37 23.41 5.26 23.00
CA ASP A 37 24.00 6.16 22.02
C ASP A 37 24.16 7.57 22.56
N SER A 38 23.10 8.13 23.14
CA SER A 38 23.09 9.42 23.80
C SER A 38 22.20 9.39 25.05
N ALA A 39 22.43 10.33 25.95
CA ALA A 39 21.56 10.57 27.09
C ALA A 39 21.10 12.01 27.10
N ASN A 40 20.04 12.29 27.86
CA ASN A 40 19.57 13.64 28.08
C ASN A 40 20.73 14.51 28.58
N THR A 41 21.09 15.46 27.74
CA THR A 41 22.00 16.54 28.09
C THR A 41 21.26 17.82 27.71
N ASN A 42 20.86 18.69 28.49
CA ASN A 42 20.24 19.98 28.14
C ASN A 42 21.11 20.81 27.17
N SER A 43 21.59 20.16 26.12
CA SER A 43 22.49 20.67 25.10
C SER A 43 22.11 20.11 23.72
N LEU A 44 22.55 20.78 22.67
CA LEU A 44 22.39 20.29 21.30
C LEU A 44 23.04 18.93 21.09
N PRO A 45 22.53 18.10 20.20
CA PRO A 45 23.18 16.85 19.78
C PRO A 45 24.62 17.11 19.28
N GLY A 46 25.49 16.11 19.44
CA GLY A 46 26.87 16.23 19.00
C GLY A 46 26.99 16.62 17.53
N HIS A 47 27.98 17.41 17.21
CA HIS A 47 28.25 17.91 15.84
C HIS A 47 27.05 18.61 15.18
N PHE A 48 26.17 19.24 15.96
CA PHE A 48 25.10 20.07 15.40
C PHE A 48 25.68 21.25 14.60
N ARG A 49 25.20 21.41 13.39
CA ARG A 49 25.56 22.53 12.48
C ARG A 49 24.37 22.83 11.56
N LYS A 50 24.39 24.06 11.03
CA LYS A 50 23.44 24.48 9.99
C LYS A 50 24.15 25.40 9.00
N THR A 51 23.60 25.49 7.80
CA THR A 51 24.18 26.29 6.71
C THR A 51 23.76 27.75 6.71
N THR A 52 22.88 28.17 7.63
CA THR A 52 22.43 29.56 7.77
C THR A 52 23.10 30.26 8.99
N ASN A 53 23.20 31.59 8.94
CA ASN A 53 23.79 32.40 10.00
C ASN A 53 25.27 32.08 10.29
N ILE A 54 26.05 31.87 9.24
CA ILE A 54 27.47 31.46 9.28
C ILE A 54 28.43 32.66 9.40
N SER A 55 27.93 33.85 9.53
CA SER A 55 28.62 35.15 9.35
C SER A 55 29.82 35.44 10.27
N ASN A 56 30.23 34.53 11.15
CA ASN A 56 31.36 34.72 12.08
C ASN A 56 32.48 33.66 12.01
N SER A 57 32.50 32.81 11.03
CA SER A 57 33.54 31.78 10.92
C SER A 57 34.69 32.26 10.05
N SER A 58 35.77 32.76 10.68
CA SER A 58 36.99 33.13 9.99
C SER A 58 37.63 32.00 9.19
N ALA A 59 37.29 30.75 9.51
CA ALA A 59 37.76 29.56 8.81
C ALA A 59 37.14 29.39 7.40
N LEU A 60 35.93 29.92 7.16
CA LEU A 60 35.26 29.81 5.86
C LEU A 60 35.68 30.89 4.86
N THR A 61 36.45 31.92 5.29
CA THR A 61 36.84 33.05 4.44
C THR A 61 37.78 32.68 3.28
N SER A 62 38.40 31.50 3.31
CA SER A 62 39.28 31.02 2.25
C SER A 62 38.59 30.13 1.22
N LEU A 63 37.30 29.81 1.42
CA LEU A 63 36.52 28.92 0.56
C LEU A 63 35.43 29.71 -0.19
N ASN A 64 35.00 29.15 -1.32
CA ASN A 64 33.82 29.64 -2.00
C ASN A 64 32.56 29.19 -1.24
N ILE A 65 31.86 30.17 -0.63
CA ILE A 65 30.62 29.94 0.14
C ILE A 65 29.35 30.33 -0.63
N GLU A 66 29.44 30.53 -1.95
CA GLU A 66 28.31 30.87 -2.78
C GLU A 66 27.20 29.79 -2.65
N GLY A 67 25.96 30.23 -2.40
CA GLY A 67 24.80 29.36 -2.26
C GLY A 67 24.69 28.60 -0.92
N LEU A 68 25.72 28.64 -0.04
CA LEU A 68 25.74 27.88 1.20
C LEU A 68 24.55 28.19 2.13
N GLU A 69 24.27 29.50 2.34
CA GLU A 69 23.16 29.92 3.22
C GLU A 69 21.76 29.65 2.67
N LYS A 70 21.65 29.34 1.36
CA LYS A 70 20.40 29.02 0.69
C LYS A 70 20.08 27.53 0.69
N LEU A 71 20.95 26.68 1.23
CA LEU A 71 20.74 25.23 1.24
C LEU A 71 19.58 24.81 2.13
N ASN A 72 19.26 25.56 3.18
CA ASN A 72 18.24 25.21 4.16
C ASN A 72 18.47 23.81 4.75
N ILE A 73 19.69 23.52 5.18
CA ILE A 73 20.03 22.23 5.77
C ILE A 73 20.75 22.39 7.12
N SER A 74 20.62 21.34 7.91
CA SER A 74 21.35 21.15 9.16
C SER A 74 21.78 19.70 9.33
N GLY A 75 22.65 19.43 10.27
CA GLY A 75 23.08 18.09 10.60
C GLY A 75 23.52 17.95 12.03
N SER A 76 23.41 16.70 12.58
CA SER A 76 23.86 16.37 13.94
C SER A 76 24.17 14.89 14.12
N GLY A 77 24.61 14.54 15.31
CA GLY A 77 24.50 13.17 15.84
C GLY A 77 23.10 12.89 16.40
N GLN A 78 22.91 11.70 16.92
CA GLN A 78 21.64 11.23 17.48
C GLN A 78 21.12 12.16 18.58
N PHE A 79 19.88 12.54 18.49
CA PHE A 79 19.14 13.31 19.50
C PHE A 79 18.32 12.40 20.42
N THR A 80 17.78 12.99 21.49
CA THR A 80 16.80 12.37 22.41
C THR A 80 15.51 13.18 22.40
N THR A 81 14.46 12.67 23.00
CA THR A 81 13.19 13.38 23.20
C THR A 81 13.42 14.75 23.86
N THR A 82 14.35 14.83 24.81
CA THR A 82 14.60 16.04 25.59
C THR A 82 15.38 17.12 24.82
N ASN A 83 16.32 16.74 23.94
CA ASN A 83 17.09 17.75 23.21
C ASN A 83 16.60 18.03 21.78
N LEU A 84 15.63 17.27 21.27
CA LEU A 84 14.97 17.57 20.00
C LEU A 84 14.32 18.96 19.96
N PRO A 85 13.59 19.44 21.00
CA PRO A 85 13.10 20.82 21.01
C PRO A 85 14.19 21.87 20.92
N LEU A 86 15.35 21.65 21.56
CA LEU A 86 16.51 22.55 21.44
C LEU A 86 17.08 22.55 20.01
N LEU A 87 17.08 21.40 19.35
CA LEU A 87 17.52 21.27 17.96
C LEU A 87 16.60 22.10 17.05
N ILE A 88 15.28 21.93 17.18
CA ILE A 88 14.27 22.67 16.41
C ILE A 88 14.43 24.20 16.62
N GLU A 89 14.54 24.62 17.88
CA GLU A 89 14.74 26.03 18.23
C GLU A 89 16.03 26.61 17.58
N ASN A 90 17.10 25.81 17.56
CA ASN A 90 18.37 26.26 16.98
C ASN A 90 18.40 26.22 15.45
N ILE A 91 17.63 25.33 14.83
CA ILE A 91 17.37 25.41 13.38
C ILE A 91 16.75 26.78 13.07
N ASN A 92 15.75 27.19 13.83
CA ASN A 92 15.09 28.49 13.76
C ASN A 92 14.62 28.85 12.35
N THR A 93 13.73 28.00 11.82
CA THR A 93 13.12 28.15 10.49
C THR A 93 11.60 28.09 10.58
N ASN A 94 10.92 28.73 9.62
CA ASN A 94 9.48 28.57 9.38
C ASN A 94 9.20 27.56 8.27
N LEU A 95 10.23 26.97 7.67
CA LEU A 95 10.07 25.95 6.64
C LEU A 95 9.69 24.60 7.27
N PRO A 96 8.94 23.75 6.56
CA PRO A 96 8.74 22.38 6.98
C PRO A 96 10.08 21.66 7.17
N ILE A 97 10.26 21.00 8.31
CA ILE A 97 11.49 20.26 8.62
C ILE A 97 11.26 18.78 8.26
N VAL A 98 12.22 18.24 7.51
CA VAL A 98 12.30 16.81 7.20
C VAL A 98 13.56 16.26 7.87
N ASP A 99 13.40 15.33 8.77
CA ASP A 99 14.47 14.60 9.42
C ASP A 99 14.93 13.44 8.54
N ILE A 100 16.19 13.44 8.14
CA ILE A 100 16.82 12.42 7.31
C ILE A 100 17.73 11.58 8.19
N ASP A 101 17.22 10.45 8.61
CA ASP A 101 17.98 9.47 9.39
C ASP A 101 18.79 8.56 8.49
N LEU A 102 20.12 8.58 8.67
CA LEU A 102 21.08 7.87 7.84
C LEU A 102 21.57 6.56 8.46
N ARG A 103 20.91 6.08 9.49
CA ARG A 103 21.34 4.90 10.26
C ARG A 103 20.76 3.62 9.66
N GLN A 104 21.56 2.59 9.51
CA GLN A 104 21.11 1.25 9.13
C GLN A 104 20.85 0.37 10.35
N GLU A 105 21.56 0.61 11.43
CA GLU A 105 21.40 -0.09 12.69
C GLU A 105 20.03 0.23 13.33
N SER A 106 19.35 -0.80 13.88
CA SER A 106 18.14 -0.61 14.68
C SER A 106 18.41 0.28 15.88
N HIS A 107 17.57 1.29 16.10
CA HIS A 107 17.71 2.23 17.18
C HIS A 107 16.36 2.83 17.60
N GLY A 108 16.32 3.51 18.72
CA GLY A 108 15.12 4.14 19.24
C GLY A 108 15.37 4.85 20.57
N LEU A 109 14.30 5.18 21.25
CA LEU A 109 14.35 5.97 22.48
C LEU A 109 13.71 5.23 23.65
N ILE A 110 14.31 5.39 24.81
CA ILE A 110 13.81 4.83 26.07
C ILE A 110 13.62 5.97 27.08
N ASN A 111 12.45 6.00 27.74
CA ASN A 111 12.13 6.88 28.88
C ASN A 111 12.35 8.38 28.59
N ASP A 112 12.10 8.85 27.36
CA ASP A 112 12.25 10.25 26.93
C ASP A 112 13.65 10.84 27.03
N ASP A 113 14.59 10.22 27.73
CA ASP A 113 15.90 10.78 28.03
C ASP A 113 17.08 10.02 27.42
N MET A 114 16.84 8.97 26.68
CA MET A 114 17.91 8.10 26.20
C MET A 114 17.66 7.59 24.79
N ALA A 115 18.60 7.78 23.90
CA ALA A 115 18.68 7.07 22.64
C ALA A 115 19.55 5.82 22.78
N ILE A 116 19.09 4.74 22.19
CA ILE A 116 19.74 3.43 22.18
C ILE A 116 19.90 2.90 20.77
N SER A 117 20.80 1.94 20.58
CA SER A 117 20.84 1.10 19.39
C SER A 117 21.13 -0.36 19.72
N PHE A 118 20.75 -1.21 18.77
CA PHE A 118 21.06 -2.64 18.76
C PHE A 118 22.31 -2.84 17.92
N ALA A 119 23.44 -3.02 18.57
CA ALA A 119 24.74 -3.01 17.92
C ALA A 119 25.53 -4.31 18.16
N ASN A 120 26.20 -4.78 17.11
CA ASN A 120 27.31 -5.70 17.21
C ASN A 120 28.63 -4.91 17.37
N ALA A 121 29.77 -5.62 17.41
CA ALA A 121 31.09 -5.02 17.64
C ALA A 121 31.42 -3.86 16.66
N ASN A 122 30.91 -3.91 15.41
CA ASN A 122 31.19 -2.95 14.36
C ASN A 122 30.00 -2.06 13.99
N ASN A 123 28.93 -2.08 14.78
CA ASN A 123 27.68 -1.36 14.51
C ASN A 123 27.09 -1.67 13.11
N SER A 124 27.21 -2.90 12.66
CA SER A 124 26.83 -3.39 11.34
C SER A 124 25.82 -4.54 11.40
N ALA A 125 25.04 -4.62 12.48
CA ALA A 125 24.12 -5.75 12.72
C ALA A 125 23.08 -5.92 11.60
N ASN A 126 22.66 -4.82 10.95
CA ASN A 126 21.70 -4.81 9.85
C ASN A 126 22.38 -4.61 8.47
N ALA A 127 23.68 -4.82 8.35
CA ALA A 127 24.38 -4.66 7.08
C ALA A 127 23.84 -5.65 6.04
N GLY A 128 23.50 -5.13 4.84
CA GLY A 128 22.95 -5.92 3.74
C GLY A 128 21.43 -6.00 3.73
N LEU A 129 20.73 -5.52 4.77
CA LEU A 129 19.28 -5.42 4.76
C LEU A 129 18.82 -4.25 3.89
N THR A 130 17.71 -4.43 3.23
CA THR A 130 16.96 -3.37 2.52
C THR A 130 16.36 -2.35 3.50
N LEU A 131 15.82 -1.26 3.00
CA LEU A 131 15.14 -0.24 3.82
C LEU A 131 14.00 -0.86 4.64
N ASP A 132 13.15 -1.66 4.01
CA ASP A 132 11.99 -2.27 4.66
C ASP A 132 12.43 -3.29 5.72
N GLU A 133 13.41 -4.14 5.41
CA GLU A 133 13.99 -5.09 6.37
C GLU A 133 14.66 -4.39 7.57
N VAL A 134 15.26 -3.23 7.37
CA VAL A 134 15.81 -2.41 8.46
C VAL A 134 14.71 -1.91 9.37
N ILE A 135 13.61 -1.41 8.80
CA ILE A 135 12.45 -0.92 9.55
C ILE A 135 11.77 -2.06 10.32
N GLU A 136 11.52 -3.19 9.67
CA GLU A 136 10.95 -4.38 10.32
C GLU A 136 11.83 -4.89 11.45
N LYS A 137 13.14 -4.97 11.19
CA LYS A 137 14.11 -5.40 12.20
C LYS A 137 14.14 -4.45 13.39
N GLU A 138 14.13 -3.14 13.17
CA GLU A 138 14.08 -2.13 14.22
C GLU A 138 12.81 -2.26 15.08
N ASN A 139 11.66 -2.43 14.46
CA ASN A 139 10.41 -2.62 15.15
C ASN A 139 10.43 -3.89 16.01
N SER A 140 10.93 -4.99 15.46
CA SER A 140 11.12 -6.24 16.20
C SER A 140 12.09 -6.07 17.38
N ASP A 141 13.20 -5.38 17.17
CA ASP A 141 14.21 -5.14 18.20
C ASP A 141 13.66 -4.27 19.33
N LEU A 142 12.98 -3.17 19.02
CA LEU A 142 12.37 -2.29 20.01
C LEU A 142 11.26 -3.01 20.80
N SER A 143 10.43 -3.80 20.12
CA SER A 143 9.37 -4.61 20.73
C SER A 143 9.90 -5.69 21.67
N SER A 144 11.15 -6.13 21.49
CA SER A 144 11.80 -7.12 22.37
C SER A 144 12.12 -6.56 23.75
N ILE A 145 12.08 -5.24 23.95
CA ILE A 145 12.40 -4.58 25.21
C ILE A 145 11.21 -4.69 26.16
N ASN A 146 11.38 -5.43 27.25
CA ASN A 146 10.33 -5.60 28.24
C ASN A 146 10.12 -4.33 29.09
N LEU A 147 8.94 -3.74 29.01
CA LEU A 147 8.58 -2.60 29.87
C LEU A 147 8.52 -3.01 31.34
N ASN A 148 8.88 -2.07 32.22
CA ASN A 148 8.88 -2.21 33.68
C ASN A 148 9.75 -3.35 34.22
N LYS A 149 10.72 -3.83 33.40
CA LYS A 149 11.74 -4.81 33.84
C LYS A 149 13.14 -4.21 33.74
N PRO A 150 14.09 -4.56 34.63
CA PRO A 150 15.44 -4.08 34.53
C PRO A 150 16.12 -4.53 33.24
N LEU A 151 16.71 -3.59 32.50
CA LEU A 151 17.52 -3.78 31.30
C LEU A 151 18.92 -3.29 31.54
N THR A 152 19.96 -4.11 31.23
CA THR A 152 21.35 -3.72 31.35
C THR A 152 21.91 -3.29 29.99
N LEU A 153 22.37 -2.05 29.88
CA LEU A 153 23.02 -1.54 28.67
C LEU A 153 24.44 -2.07 28.56
N TYR A 154 24.81 -2.58 27.39
CA TYR A 154 26.05 -3.33 27.21
C TYR A 154 27.33 -2.47 27.36
N ASN A 155 27.33 -1.28 26.76
CA ASN A 155 28.51 -0.44 26.65
C ASN A 155 28.93 0.22 27.99
N ASN A 156 27.99 0.57 28.86
CA ASN A 156 28.30 1.28 30.12
C ASN A 156 27.86 0.53 31.37
N LYS A 157 27.26 -0.68 31.20
CA LYS A 157 26.73 -1.53 32.28
C LYS A 157 25.64 -0.85 33.14
N LYS A 158 25.08 0.25 32.66
CA LYS A 158 23.96 0.94 33.33
C LYS A 158 22.73 0.05 33.35
N ILE A 159 22.06 -0.04 34.46
CA ILE A 159 20.77 -0.74 34.57
C ILE A 159 19.69 0.32 34.55
N ILE A 160 18.75 0.17 33.62
CA ILE A 160 17.58 1.04 33.47
C ILE A 160 16.30 0.22 33.55
N THR A 161 15.21 0.84 33.87
CA THR A 161 13.87 0.21 33.80
C THR A 161 13.07 0.97 32.74
N PRO A 162 12.89 0.40 31.53
CA PRO A 162 12.10 1.02 30.49
C PRO A 162 10.62 1.12 30.93
N ASN A 163 10.05 2.31 30.90
CA ASN A 163 8.62 2.54 31.04
C ASN A 163 7.99 3.04 29.72
N LEU A 164 8.84 3.50 28.80
CA LEU A 164 8.48 3.89 27.43
C LEU A 164 9.60 3.45 26.49
N VAL A 165 9.22 2.88 25.36
CA VAL A 165 10.10 2.59 24.23
C VAL A 165 9.40 3.09 22.99
N GLN A 166 10.09 3.87 22.16
CA GLN A 166 9.52 4.42 20.93
C GLN A 166 10.57 4.51 19.83
N SER A 167 10.11 4.42 18.57
CA SER A 167 10.94 4.68 17.40
C SER A 167 11.25 6.18 17.26
N GLU A 168 12.29 6.50 16.52
CA GLU A 168 12.62 7.90 16.23
C GLU A 168 11.58 8.54 15.33
N SER A 169 11.02 7.81 14.38
CA SER A 169 9.92 8.28 13.53
C SER A 169 8.72 8.74 14.37
N THR A 170 8.34 7.98 15.41
CA THR A 170 7.28 8.38 16.34
C THR A 170 7.59 9.70 17.03
N LEU A 171 8.84 9.88 17.49
CA LEU A 171 9.26 11.12 18.12
C LEU A 171 9.24 12.31 17.13
N ALA A 172 9.77 12.13 15.92
CA ALA A 172 9.80 13.17 14.90
C ALA A 172 8.38 13.64 14.58
N TYR A 173 7.47 12.72 14.29
CA TYR A 173 6.08 13.05 13.95
C TYR A 173 5.34 13.73 15.11
N SER A 174 5.58 13.31 16.35
CA SER A 174 4.97 13.96 17.52
C SER A 174 5.44 15.41 17.74
N ASN A 175 6.51 15.83 17.07
CA ASN A 175 7.05 17.19 17.05
C ASN A 175 6.81 17.94 15.74
N ASN A 176 5.89 17.48 14.89
CA ASN A 176 5.56 18.03 13.58
C ASN A 176 6.76 18.07 12.60
N ILE A 177 7.64 17.08 12.69
CA ILE A 177 8.79 16.88 11.80
C ILE A 177 8.49 15.66 10.93
N SER A 178 8.62 15.78 9.61
CA SER A 178 8.58 14.64 8.72
C SER A 178 9.84 13.79 8.89
N TYR A 179 9.71 12.47 8.81
CA TYR A 179 10.83 11.55 8.99
C TYR A 179 11.05 10.70 7.75
N ILE A 180 12.31 10.57 7.33
CA ILE A 180 12.72 9.73 6.20
C ILE A 180 13.97 8.95 6.60
N ARG A 181 13.95 7.62 6.42
CA ARG A 181 15.08 6.74 6.65
C ARG A 181 15.84 6.48 5.36
N ILE A 182 17.16 6.72 5.36
CA ILE A 182 18.08 6.30 4.30
C ILE A 182 19.16 5.42 4.93
N PRO A 183 18.97 4.10 4.98
CA PRO A 183 19.84 3.24 5.74
C PRO A 183 21.22 3.10 5.09
N VAL A 184 22.26 3.54 5.80
CA VAL A 184 23.65 3.38 5.42
C VAL A 184 24.41 2.75 6.58
N THR A 185 25.08 1.65 6.32
CA THR A 185 25.91 0.94 7.32
C THR A 185 26.97 1.88 7.89
N ASP A 186 27.18 1.84 9.19
CA ASP A 186 28.13 2.72 9.87
C ASP A 186 29.54 2.55 9.30
N GLY A 187 30.22 3.65 9.07
CA GLY A 187 31.55 3.69 8.45
C GLY A 187 31.56 3.51 6.92
N ASN A 188 30.47 3.08 6.29
CA ASN A 188 30.38 2.84 4.85
C ASN A 188 29.85 4.04 4.06
N LEU A 189 29.87 3.90 2.74
CA LEU A 189 29.25 4.81 1.78
C LEU A 189 27.84 4.29 1.42
N PRO A 190 26.91 5.18 1.00
CA PRO A 190 25.63 4.72 0.49
C PRO A 190 25.83 3.91 -0.79
N ASN A 191 25.06 2.83 -0.96
CA ASN A 191 25.00 2.09 -2.21
C ASN A 191 24.22 2.90 -3.26
N GLU A 192 24.18 2.40 -4.50
CA GLU A 192 23.54 3.12 -5.61
C GLU A 192 22.03 3.34 -5.39
N ASP A 193 21.34 2.38 -4.80
CA ASP A 193 19.90 2.49 -4.50
C ASP A 193 19.63 3.60 -3.49
N MET A 194 20.43 3.69 -2.43
CA MET A 194 20.30 4.76 -1.45
C MET A 194 20.70 6.13 -2.01
N VAL A 195 21.62 6.18 -2.95
CA VAL A 195 21.93 7.40 -3.69
C VAL A 195 20.75 7.84 -4.56
N ASN A 196 20.15 6.92 -5.31
CA ASN A 196 18.99 7.20 -6.16
C ASN A 196 17.78 7.61 -5.29
N TYR A 197 17.51 6.89 -4.21
CA TYR A 197 16.46 7.24 -3.26
C TYR A 197 16.66 8.64 -2.67
N PHE A 198 17.89 9.01 -2.29
CA PHE A 198 18.21 10.37 -1.84
C PHE A 198 17.92 11.43 -2.90
N ILE A 199 18.29 11.16 -4.16
CA ILE A 199 18.01 12.06 -5.28
C ILE A 199 16.51 12.27 -5.45
N ASP A 200 15.73 11.21 -5.33
CA ASP A 200 14.28 11.26 -5.48
C ASP A 200 13.60 12.01 -4.33
N ILE A 201 14.11 11.85 -3.10
CA ILE A 201 13.67 12.67 -1.97
C ILE A 201 13.88 14.17 -2.27
N ILE A 202 15.07 14.54 -2.76
CA ILE A 202 15.36 15.94 -3.08
C ILE A 202 14.46 16.47 -4.19
N LYS A 203 14.17 15.66 -5.22
CA LYS A 203 13.27 16.05 -6.32
C LYS A 203 11.82 16.19 -5.87
N SER A 204 11.38 15.37 -4.93
CA SER A 204 9.99 15.33 -4.47
C SER A 204 9.63 16.43 -3.47
N HIS A 205 10.62 17.14 -2.93
CA HIS A 205 10.40 18.20 -1.97
C HIS A 205 10.62 19.60 -2.59
N SER A 206 9.83 20.57 -2.15
CA SER A 206 9.99 21.96 -2.59
C SER A 206 11.31 22.56 -2.12
N GLU A 207 11.79 23.63 -2.78
CA GLU A 207 12.95 24.40 -2.33
C GLU A 207 12.73 25.07 -0.97
N ASP A 208 11.49 25.22 -0.55
CA ASP A 208 11.08 25.73 0.76
C ASP A 208 10.99 24.63 1.82
N THR A 209 11.84 23.62 1.75
CA THR A 209 11.97 22.53 2.73
C THR A 209 13.30 22.64 3.46
N TRP A 210 13.28 22.42 4.78
CA TRP A 210 14.49 22.31 5.60
C TRP A 210 14.82 20.84 5.82
N PHE A 211 15.98 20.34 5.39
CA PHE A 211 16.44 18.99 5.67
C PHE A 211 17.40 18.98 6.87
N HIS A 212 17.09 18.15 7.86
CA HIS A 212 18.00 17.84 8.96
C HIS A 212 18.57 16.44 8.76
N PHE A 213 19.87 16.35 8.54
CA PHE A 213 20.58 15.08 8.36
C PHE A 213 21.20 14.61 9.66
N HIS A 214 20.98 13.37 10.06
CA HIS A 214 21.69 12.85 11.21
C HIS A 214 22.10 11.38 11.03
N CYS A 215 23.03 10.96 11.85
CA CYS A 215 23.41 9.58 12.07
C CYS A 215 23.80 9.42 13.54
N LYS A 216 24.35 8.29 13.94
CA LYS A 216 24.72 8.06 15.35
C LYS A 216 25.63 9.16 15.90
N ALA A 217 26.74 9.48 15.22
CA ALA A 217 27.76 10.44 15.68
C ALA A 217 27.67 11.83 15.03
N GLY A 218 26.98 11.99 13.90
CA GLY A 218 26.93 13.25 13.15
C GLY A 218 28.17 13.53 12.29
N VAL A 219 29.07 12.59 12.15
CA VAL A 219 30.40 12.76 11.53
C VAL A 219 30.41 12.27 10.07
N GLY A 220 30.47 10.95 9.84
CA GLY A 220 30.72 10.38 8.51
C GLY A 220 29.52 10.47 7.57
N ARG A 221 28.47 9.67 7.85
CA ARG A 221 27.25 9.60 7.02
C ARG A 221 26.59 10.98 6.86
N THR A 222 26.38 11.69 7.95
CA THR A 222 25.77 13.02 7.96
C THR A 222 26.53 14.01 7.08
N THR A 223 27.86 14.10 7.21
CA THR A 223 28.66 15.04 6.40
C THR A 223 28.65 14.64 4.92
N THR A 224 28.68 13.33 4.62
CA THR A 224 28.58 12.82 3.23
C THR A 224 27.31 13.30 2.55
N PHE A 225 26.15 13.12 3.20
CA PHE A 225 24.87 13.50 2.59
C PHE A 225 24.69 15.02 2.52
N MET A 226 25.18 15.78 3.48
CA MET A 226 25.20 17.24 3.37
C MET A 226 26.08 17.72 2.21
N ILE A 227 27.24 17.08 1.96
CA ILE A 227 28.08 17.35 0.78
C ILE A 227 27.33 16.97 -0.52
N MET A 228 26.70 15.80 -0.58
CA MET A 228 25.92 15.38 -1.75
C MET A 228 24.79 16.38 -2.07
N TYR A 229 24.06 16.83 -1.04
CA TYR A 229 23.02 17.86 -1.22
C TYR A 229 23.59 19.18 -1.75
N ASP A 230 24.70 19.62 -1.19
CA ASP A 230 25.40 20.83 -1.58
C ASP A 230 25.92 20.73 -3.04
N ILE A 231 26.43 19.58 -3.46
CA ILE A 231 26.82 19.30 -4.85
C ILE A 231 25.64 19.50 -5.80
N ILE A 232 24.48 18.91 -5.48
CA ILE A 232 23.28 19.03 -6.31
C ILE A 232 22.87 20.51 -6.47
N LYS A 233 22.90 21.28 -5.39
CA LYS A 233 22.42 22.66 -5.37
C LYS A 233 23.45 23.64 -5.93
N ASN A 234 24.71 23.47 -5.65
CA ASN A 234 25.76 24.50 -5.91
C ASN A 234 26.91 24.01 -6.81
N GLY A 235 26.98 22.70 -7.15
CA GLY A 235 28.12 22.13 -7.89
C GLY A 235 28.38 22.72 -9.27
N ASN A 236 27.47 23.51 -9.83
CA ASN A 236 27.71 24.29 -11.05
C ASN A 236 28.66 25.44 -10.87
N ASN A 237 28.59 26.08 -9.70
CA ASN A 237 29.29 27.35 -9.44
C ASN A 237 30.41 27.19 -8.41
N VAL A 238 30.42 26.08 -7.67
CA VAL A 238 31.33 25.86 -6.55
C VAL A 238 32.10 24.56 -6.78
N SER A 239 33.43 24.63 -6.61
CA SER A 239 34.28 23.46 -6.77
C SER A 239 33.99 22.36 -5.73
N LEU A 240 34.25 21.09 -6.08
CA LEU A 240 34.11 19.97 -5.13
C LEU A 240 34.92 20.22 -3.85
N ASN A 241 36.13 20.70 -3.97
CA ASN A 241 37.02 20.95 -2.81
C ASN A 241 36.47 22.05 -1.90
N ASP A 242 35.86 23.10 -2.45
CA ASP A 242 35.20 24.14 -1.65
C ASP A 242 33.96 23.58 -0.96
N ILE A 243 33.14 22.77 -1.67
CA ILE A 243 31.95 22.12 -1.10
C ILE A 243 32.35 21.18 0.05
N ILE A 244 33.33 20.31 -0.16
CA ILE A 244 33.83 19.43 0.90
C ILE A 244 34.36 20.27 2.05
N GLY A 245 35.23 21.27 1.76
CA GLY A 245 35.86 22.09 2.77
C GLY A 245 34.85 22.82 3.66
N ARG A 246 33.83 23.44 3.08
CA ARG A 246 32.80 24.19 3.85
C ARG A 246 31.93 23.29 4.72
N GLN A 247 31.52 22.10 4.24
CA GLN A 247 30.72 21.16 5.01
C GLN A 247 31.53 20.47 6.13
N VAL A 248 32.80 20.14 5.87
CA VAL A 248 33.73 19.57 6.87
C VAL A 248 34.02 20.63 7.96
N LEU A 249 34.28 21.85 7.61
CA LEU A 249 34.51 22.95 8.60
C LEU A 249 33.27 23.19 9.47
N LEU A 250 32.08 23.24 8.87
CA LEU A 250 30.83 23.40 9.61
C LEU A 250 30.56 22.25 10.59
N SER A 251 30.99 21.01 10.25
CA SER A 251 30.76 19.86 11.10
C SER A 251 31.62 19.89 12.39
N GLY A 252 32.71 20.63 12.42
CA GLY A 252 33.63 20.66 13.56
C GLY A 252 34.28 19.31 13.87
N ILE A 253 34.34 18.40 12.89
CA ILE A 253 34.97 17.07 13.06
C ILE A 253 36.49 17.23 13.18
N SER A 254 37.13 16.24 13.81
CA SER A 254 38.56 16.27 13.99
C SER A 254 39.33 16.17 12.64
N GLN A 255 40.54 16.64 12.57
CA GLN A 255 41.38 16.47 11.37
C GLN A 255 41.52 15.01 10.97
N ARG A 256 41.60 14.09 11.94
CA ARG A 256 41.68 12.66 11.68
C ARG A 256 40.43 12.16 10.96
N ASP A 257 39.26 12.59 11.41
CA ASP A 257 37.97 12.17 10.84
C ASP A 257 37.69 12.85 9.50
N ALA A 258 38.32 14.01 9.27
CA ALA A 258 38.19 14.77 8.03
C ALA A 258 38.97 14.15 6.85
N VAL A 259 40.04 13.39 7.12
CA VAL A 259 40.93 12.86 6.06
C VAL A 259 40.18 12.09 4.98
N ASP A 260 39.21 11.24 5.36
CA ASP A 260 38.43 10.43 4.42
C ASP A 260 37.63 11.24 3.40
N PHE A 261 37.34 12.51 3.67
CA PHE A 261 36.63 13.40 2.75
C PHE A 261 37.54 14.01 1.68
N TYR A 262 38.87 13.92 1.83
CA TYR A 262 39.85 14.49 0.91
C TYR A 262 40.70 13.43 0.17
N VAL A 263 40.71 12.19 0.66
CA VAL A 263 41.48 11.09 0.06
C VAL A 263 40.77 9.75 0.28
N GLY A 264 40.94 8.80 -0.64
CA GLY A 264 40.40 7.46 -0.54
C GLY A 264 38.96 7.32 -1.00
N ASN A 265 38.35 6.19 -0.67
CA ASN A 265 37.06 5.76 -1.25
C ASN A 265 35.93 6.80 -1.09
N ARG A 266 35.88 7.52 0.01
CA ARG A 266 34.84 8.55 0.24
C ARG A 266 35.04 9.77 -0.67
N TYR A 267 36.27 10.22 -0.84
CA TYR A 267 36.59 11.28 -1.80
C TYR A 267 36.28 10.85 -3.23
N ASP A 268 36.68 9.62 -3.62
CA ASP A 268 36.41 9.07 -4.95
C ASP A 268 34.91 8.98 -5.22
N PHE A 269 34.14 8.54 -4.25
CA PHE A 269 32.68 8.53 -4.32
C PHE A 269 32.11 9.92 -4.52
N LEU A 270 32.51 10.91 -3.71
CA LEU A 270 32.05 12.28 -3.81
C LEU A 270 32.47 12.96 -5.12
N SER A 271 33.65 12.64 -5.64
CA SER A 271 34.13 13.12 -6.92
C SER A 271 33.29 12.59 -8.08
N ASN A 272 32.98 11.29 -8.09
CA ASN A 272 32.11 10.68 -9.07
C ASN A 272 30.67 11.24 -8.97
N PHE A 273 30.19 11.43 -7.74
CA PHE A 273 28.89 12.05 -7.51
C PHE A 273 28.85 13.49 -8.03
N TYR A 274 29.89 14.28 -7.77
CA TYR A 274 30.03 15.65 -8.28
C TYR A 274 29.99 15.68 -9.81
N ASP A 275 30.73 14.83 -10.48
CA ASP A 275 30.77 14.79 -11.94
C ASP A 275 29.42 14.37 -12.55
N LYS A 276 28.67 13.48 -11.88
CA LYS A 276 27.35 13.01 -12.33
C LYS A 276 26.24 14.05 -12.08
N TYR A 277 26.28 14.79 -10.97
CA TYR A 277 25.15 15.58 -10.50
C TYR A 277 25.39 17.10 -10.44
N LYS A 278 26.61 17.60 -10.64
CA LYS A 278 26.87 19.03 -10.84
C LYS A 278 26.06 19.50 -12.04
N GLY A 279 25.22 20.49 -11.86
CA GLY A 279 24.39 21.03 -12.92
C GLY A 279 22.97 20.49 -13.03
N CYS A 280 22.63 19.49 -12.24
CA CYS A 280 21.26 18.98 -12.25
C CYS A 280 20.23 20.02 -11.78
N ASN A 281 20.66 21.03 -11.04
CA ASN A 281 19.76 22.10 -10.56
C ASN A 281 19.08 22.89 -11.70
N SER A 282 19.71 23.03 -12.88
CA SER A 282 19.09 23.66 -14.06
C SER A 282 17.99 22.80 -14.70
N THR A 283 18.06 21.49 -14.58
CA THR A 283 17.04 20.54 -15.02
C THR A 283 15.89 20.48 -13.99
N PHE A 284 16.18 20.67 -12.71
CA PHE A 284 15.16 20.73 -11.65
C PHE A 284 14.39 22.07 -11.66
N ALA A 285 15.08 23.18 -11.91
CA ALA A 285 14.46 24.51 -12.01
C ALA A 285 13.52 24.65 -13.23
N ASN A 286 13.79 23.96 -14.32
CA ASN A 286 12.92 23.95 -15.50
C ASN A 286 11.63 23.15 -15.30
N TYR A 287 11.61 22.20 -14.38
CA TYR A 287 10.39 21.47 -14.00
C TYR A 287 9.48 22.33 -13.10
N ASN A 288 10.08 23.22 -12.29
CA ASN A 288 9.36 24.14 -11.40
C ASN A 288 9.07 25.52 -12.03
N SER A 289 9.79 25.94 -13.09
CA SER A 289 9.67 27.29 -13.65
C SER A 289 8.53 27.51 -14.63
N THR A 290 7.81 26.45 -15.03
CA THR A 290 6.59 26.57 -15.84
C THR A 290 5.32 26.86 -15.01
N ASN A 291 5.39 26.81 -13.67
CA ASN A 291 4.25 27.01 -12.79
C ASN A 291 4.42 28.11 -11.70
N SER A 292 5.49 28.92 -11.74
CA SER A 292 5.64 30.02 -10.78
C SER A 292 5.42 31.39 -11.41
N THR A 293 4.19 31.74 -11.67
CA THR A 293 3.75 33.13 -11.71
C THR A 293 2.61 33.33 -10.74
N ASN A 294 2.89 34.09 -9.67
CA ASN A 294 1.98 34.64 -8.70
C ASN A 294 1.62 33.80 -7.47
N LEU A 295 2.52 33.78 -6.49
CA LEU A 295 2.12 33.60 -5.09
C LEU A 295 2.98 34.53 -4.20
N SER A 296 2.64 35.80 -4.18
CA SER A 296 3.01 36.72 -3.09
C SER A 296 1.85 36.80 -2.12
N ASN A 297 2.10 36.45 -0.86
CA ASN A 297 1.28 36.73 0.32
C ASN A 297 -0.17 36.24 0.30
N LYS A 298 -0.42 35.04 0.81
CA LYS A 298 -1.63 34.75 1.56
C LYS A 298 -1.38 33.70 2.64
N ASN A 299 -1.91 33.99 3.81
CA ASN A 299 -1.96 33.15 5.01
C ASN A 299 -2.27 31.70 4.70
N ILE A 300 -1.62 30.78 5.45
CA ILE A 300 -1.96 29.37 5.52
C ILE A 300 -3.40 29.28 6.01
N SER A 301 -4.32 29.20 5.08
CA SER A 301 -5.69 28.82 5.32
C SER A 301 -6.18 28.02 4.12
N LEU A 302 -6.40 26.72 4.36
CA LEU A 302 -7.13 25.79 3.51
C LEU A 302 -6.51 25.63 2.10
N LEU A 303 -5.88 24.49 1.85
CA LEU A 303 -5.73 23.94 0.52
C LEU A 303 -7.12 23.80 -0.09
N ASN A 304 -7.63 24.89 -0.68
CA ASN A 304 -8.78 24.79 -1.56
C ASN A 304 -8.32 23.98 -2.77
N CYS A 305 -8.79 22.74 -2.87
CA CYS A 305 -8.66 21.95 -4.08
C CYS A 305 -9.34 22.71 -5.23
N SER A 306 -8.59 23.62 -5.88
CA SER A 306 -9.11 24.26 -7.08
C SER A 306 -9.16 23.23 -8.19
N TYR A 307 -10.26 23.16 -8.90
CA TYR A 307 -10.58 22.25 -9.99
C TYR A 307 -9.56 22.33 -11.16
N ASN A 308 -8.66 23.32 -11.15
CA ASN A 308 -7.74 23.62 -12.26
C ASN A 308 -6.33 23.02 -12.11
N ASP A 309 -6.01 22.37 -10.98
CA ASP A 309 -4.69 21.71 -10.78
C ASP A 309 -4.74 20.20 -11.02
N ARG A 310 -5.53 19.78 -11.99
CA ARG A 310 -5.66 18.37 -12.37
C ARG A 310 -4.44 17.95 -13.18
N ILE A 311 -3.57 17.12 -12.59
CA ILE A 311 -2.77 16.19 -13.37
C ILE A 311 -3.78 15.15 -13.86
N GLU A 312 -3.95 15.00 -15.17
CA GLU A 312 -4.86 14.00 -15.73
C GLU A 312 -4.35 12.61 -15.39
N VAL A 313 -4.92 12.02 -14.37
CA VAL A 313 -4.78 10.60 -14.09
C VAL A 313 -5.74 9.87 -15.02
N ASN A 314 -5.22 9.00 -15.88
CA ASN A 314 -6.04 8.32 -16.88
C ASN A 314 -7.07 7.40 -16.20
N ASP A 315 -8.35 7.69 -16.39
CA ASP A 315 -9.44 6.86 -15.89
C ASP A 315 -9.82 5.81 -16.92
N SER A 316 -9.30 4.62 -16.75
CA SER A 316 -9.29 3.58 -17.78
C SER A 316 -10.22 2.41 -17.51
N TYR A 317 -11.33 2.59 -16.80
CA TYR A 317 -12.38 1.59 -16.90
C TYR A 317 -12.93 1.56 -18.32
N ILE A 318 -12.93 0.35 -18.89
CA ILE A 318 -13.32 0.18 -20.28
C ILE A 318 -14.79 0.57 -20.46
N LYS A 319 -15.00 1.52 -21.34
CA LYS A 319 -16.32 1.89 -21.83
C LYS A 319 -16.53 1.19 -23.17
N GLY A 320 -17.55 0.33 -23.26
CA GLY A 320 -17.97 -0.12 -24.56
C GLY A 320 -18.32 -1.58 -24.81
N PRO A 321 -18.28 -2.51 -23.84
CA PRO A 321 -18.93 -3.79 -24.09
C PRO A 321 -20.44 -3.55 -24.30
N ILE A 322 -21.03 -4.41 -25.13
CA ILE A 322 -22.46 -4.33 -25.48
C ILE A 322 -23.25 -5.06 -24.39
N PRO A 323 -24.24 -4.43 -23.73
CA PRO A 323 -25.10 -5.15 -22.79
C PRO A 323 -25.82 -6.31 -23.50
N PRO A 324 -25.69 -7.55 -22.99
CA PRO A 324 -26.26 -8.71 -23.66
C PRO A 324 -27.80 -8.74 -23.55
N LYS A 325 -28.45 -9.09 -24.67
CA LYS A 325 -29.88 -9.45 -24.69
C LYS A 325 -30.09 -10.95 -24.53
N LEU A 326 -29.08 -11.75 -24.89
CA LEU A 326 -29.13 -13.21 -24.77
C LEU A 326 -27.76 -13.72 -24.30
N LEU A 327 -27.78 -14.47 -23.21
CA LEU A 327 -26.61 -15.16 -22.67
C LEU A 327 -26.72 -16.66 -22.98
N TYR A 328 -25.64 -17.23 -23.53
CA TYR A 328 -25.43 -18.66 -23.61
C TYR A 328 -24.63 -19.07 -22.39
N VAL A 329 -25.31 -19.80 -21.48
CA VAL A 329 -24.76 -20.14 -20.17
C VAL A 329 -24.16 -21.53 -20.22
N ILE A 330 -22.90 -21.63 -19.83
CA ILE A 330 -22.18 -22.90 -19.71
C ILE A 330 -21.58 -23.04 -18.31
N SER A 331 -21.67 -24.23 -17.71
CA SER A 331 -20.97 -24.51 -16.46
C SER A 331 -19.53 -24.92 -16.72
N ASP A 332 -18.63 -24.50 -15.83
CA ASP A 332 -17.24 -24.94 -15.79
C ASP A 332 -17.10 -26.47 -15.72
N ASN A 333 -18.03 -27.17 -15.04
CA ASN A 333 -18.08 -28.62 -14.97
C ASN A 333 -18.30 -29.31 -16.33
N ASN A 334 -18.75 -28.58 -17.33
CA ASN A 334 -18.96 -29.07 -18.68
C ASN A 334 -17.77 -28.83 -19.60
N MET A 335 -16.65 -28.40 -19.06
CA MET A 335 -15.45 -28.00 -19.82
C MET A 335 -14.18 -28.58 -19.19
N THR A 336 -13.29 -29.09 -20.01
CA THR A 336 -11.90 -29.33 -19.62
C THR A 336 -11.19 -28.00 -19.37
N LYS A 337 -10.05 -28.03 -18.70
CA LYS A 337 -9.24 -26.82 -18.45
C LYS A 337 -8.86 -26.07 -19.73
N ALA A 338 -8.51 -26.82 -20.78
CA ALA A 338 -8.23 -26.27 -22.10
C ALA A 338 -9.47 -25.57 -22.72
N GLU A 339 -10.62 -26.19 -22.63
CA GLU A 339 -11.88 -25.61 -23.10
C GLU A 339 -12.32 -24.39 -22.26
N GLN A 340 -12.02 -24.38 -20.97
CA GLN A 340 -12.28 -23.22 -20.10
C GLN A 340 -11.55 -21.96 -20.60
N THR A 341 -10.25 -22.07 -20.92
CA THR A 341 -9.48 -20.95 -21.48
C THR A 341 -10.01 -20.53 -22.86
N MET A 342 -10.29 -21.49 -23.71
CA MET A 342 -10.87 -21.25 -25.03
C MET A 342 -12.19 -20.46 -24.93
N ILE A 343 -13.09 -20.87 -24.06
CA ILE A 343 -14.40 -20.23 -23.90
C ILE A 343 -14.28 -18.87 -23.20
N ALA A 344 -13.41 -18.70 -22.21
CA ALA A 344 -13.20 -17.43 -21.54
C ALA A 344 -12.61 -16.38 -22.53
N THR A 345 -11.64 -16.76 -23.37
CA THR A 345 -11.11 -15.86 -24.39
C THR A 345 -12.14 -15.54 -25.47
N LEU A 346 -12.97 -16.52 -25.88
CA LEU A 346 -14.09 -16.27 -26.79
C LEU A 346 -15.14 -15.34 -26.16
N GLN A 347 -15.45 -15.47 -24.89
CA GLN A 347 -16.36 -14.61 -24.16
C GLN A 347 -15.92 -13.14 -24.24
N GLY A 348 -14.66 -12.85 -23.93
CA GLY A 348 -14.10 -11.51 -24.04
C GLY A 348 -14.14 -10.97 -25.46
N LEU A 349 -13.81 -11.79 -26.46
CA LEU A 349 -13.81 -11.42 -27.88
C LEU A 349 -15.17 -10.95 -28.38
N ILE A 350 -16.24 -11.59 -27.96
CA ILE A 350 -17.59 -11.26 -28.44
C ILE A 350 -18.27 -10.14 -27.66
N ALA A 351 -17.77 -9.77 -26.51
CA ALA A 351 -18.40 -8.80 -25.59
C ALA A 351 -18.61 -7.41 -26.22
N SER A 352 -17.71 -6.97 -27.09
CA SER A 352 -17.82 -5.71 -27.83
C SER A 352 -18.45 -5.86 -29.22
N LYS A 353 -18.77 -7.08 -29.66
CA LYS A 353 -19.18 -7.38 -31.06
C LYS A 353 -20.61 -7.87 -31.17
N SER A 354 -21.24 -8.33 -30.10
CA SER A 354 -22.54 -8.97 -30.16
C SER A 354 -23.39 -8.74 -28.89
N ASP A 355 -24.71 -8.59 -29.07
CA ASP A 355 -25.68 -8.62 -27.98
C ASP A 355 -26.08 -10.07 -27.55
N LYS A 356 -25.45 -11.07 -28.18
CA LYS A 356 -25.53 -12.49 -27.81
C LYS A 356 -24.16 -12.89 -27.29
N GLN A 357 -24.07 -13.14 -26.00
CA GLN A 357 -22.77 -13.35 -25.33
C GLN A 357 -22.75 -14.67 -24.56
N ILE A 358 -21.63 -14.99 -23.96
CA ILE A 358 -21.40 -16.16 -23.15
C ILE A 358 -21.39 -15.76 -21.68
N TYR A 359 -21.91 -16.62 -20.82
CA TYR A 359 -21.82 -16.51 -19.36
C TYR A 359 -21.35 -17.84 -18.78
N ILE A 360 -20.27 -17.82 -18.00
CA ILE A 360 -19.71 -19.03 -17.38
C ILE A 360 -20.22 -19.13 -15.95
N LEU A 361 -20.93 -20.23 -15.63
CA LEU A 361 -21.31 -20.54 -14.26
C LEU A 361 -20.18 -21.31 -13.58
N SER A 362 -19.67 -20.72 -12.50
CA SER A 362 -18.69 -21.37 -11.64
C SER A 362 -19.37 -22.38 -10.72
N SER A 363 -18.78 -23.57 -10.61
CA SER A 363 -19.23 -24.61 -9.67
C SER A 363 -18.78 -24.37 -8.23
N ILE A 364 -17.81 -23.49 -8.02
CA ILE A 364 -17.22 -23.18 -6.71
C ILE A 364 -17.62 -21.82 -6.17
N GLU A 365 -18.06 -20.88 -7.05
CA GLU A 365 -18.44 -19.52 -6.70
C GLU A 365 -19.96 -19.33 -6.89
N PRO A 366 -20.77 -19.54 -5.85
CA PRO A 366 -22.24 -19.70 -5.98
C PRO A 366 -22.96 -18.40 -6.34
N ASP A 367 -22.42 -17.22 -6.04
CA ASP A 367 -23.11 -15.95 -6.25
C ASP A 367 -23.27 -15.59 -7.73
N TYR A 368 -22.46 -16.19 -8.63
CA TYR A 368 -22.62 -16.01 -10.08
C TYR A 368 -23.98 -16.46 -10.60
N GLN A 369 -24.66 -17.43 -9.95
CA GLN A 369 -26.04 -17.75 -10.27
C GLN A 369 -27.01 -16.61 -9.89
N ILE A 370 -26.75 -15.94 -8.76
CA ILE A 370 -27.58 -14.79 -8.32
C ILE A 370 -27.45 -13.65 -9.33
N TRP A 371 -26.24 -13.38 -9.81
CA TRP A 371 -26.01 -12.34 -10.81
C TRP A 371 -26.68 -12.67 -12.13
N LEU A 372 -26.62 -13.91 -12.58
CA LEU A 372 -27.32 -14.35 -13.78
C LEU A 372 -28.83 -14.18 -13.68
N ASP A 373 -29.42 -14.55 -12.53
CA ASP A 373 -30.85 -14.41 -12.28
C ASP A 373 -31.26 -12.93 -12.21
N ASP A 374 -30.41 -12.08 -11.64
CA ASP A 374 -30.61 -10.63 -11.59
C ASP A 374 -30.55 -10.01 -13.00
N LEU A 375 -29.56 -10.39 -13.82
CA LEU A 375 -29.46 -9.96 -15.21
C LEU A 375 -30.72 -10.32 -16.01
N ASN A 376 -31.23 -11.51 -15.82
CA ASN A 376 -32.46 -11.98 -16.49
C ASN A 376 -33.70 -11.22 -15.99
N LYS A 377 -33.83 -10.99 -14.70
CA LYS A 377 -35.02 -10.41 -14.07
C LYS A 377 -35.08 -8.88 -14.26
N ASN A 378 -33.97 -8.21 -14.00
CA ASN A 378 -33.93 -6.75 -13.86
C ASN A 378 -33.34 -6.04 -15.07
N TYR A 379 -32.53 -6.74 -15.88
CA TYR A 379 -31.81 -6.16 -17.03
C TYR A 379 -32.22 -6.76 -18.38
N ASN A 380 -33.27 -7.61 -18.42
CA ASN A 380 -33.80 -8.25 -19.62
C ASN A 380 -32.80 -9.12 -20.43
N ALA A 381 -31.73 -9.58 -19.80
CA ALA A 381 -30.79 -10.49 -20.41
C ALA A 381 -31.33 -11.94 -20.35
N LYS A 382 -32.03 -12.37 -21.38
CA LYS A 382 -32.49 -13.78 -21.46
C LYS A 382 -31.31 -14.72 -21.50
N TYR A 383 -31.47 -15.96 -21.04
CA TYR A 383 -30.40 -16.94 -21.16
C TYR A 383 -30.87 -18.31 -21.65
N LYS A 384 -29.91 -19.10 -22.17
CA LYS A 384 -30.05 -20.46 -22.61
C LYS A 384 -28.85 -21.29 -22.15
N ILE A 385 -29.10 -22.42 -21.52
CA ILE A 385 -28.06 -23.33 -21.05
C ILE A 385 -27.50 -24.11 -22.25
N ILE A 386 -26.18 -24.20 -22.31
CA ILE A 386 -25.40 -24.96 -23.28
C ILE A 386 -24.49 -25.90 -22.49
N ASN A 387 -24.44 -27.18 -22.86
CA ASN A 387 -23.62 -28.20 -22.18
C ASN A 387 -22.37 -28.61 -22.98
N ASP A 388 -22.18 -28.04 -24.15
CA ASP A 388 -21.13 -28.43 -25.09
C ASP A 388 -20.40 -27.12 -25.53
N PRO A 389 -19.12 -26.90 -25.13
CA PRO A 389 -18.39 -25.69 -25.48
C PRO A 389 -18.15 -25.52 -26.99
N TRP A 390 -18.07 -26.64 -27.74
CA TRP A 390 -17.82 -26.60 -29.17
C TRP A 390 -19.01 -26.01 -29.94
N LYS A 391 -20.23 -26.15 -29.44
CA LYS A 391 -21.40 -25.43 -29.99
C LYS A 391 -21.32 -23.95 -29.87
N LEU A 392 -20.57 -23.43 -28.87
CA LEU A 392 -20.29 -21.98 -28.75
C LEU A 392 -19.26 -21.54 -29.78
N ILE A 393 -18.24 -22.34 -30.04
CA ILE A 393 -17.27 -22.10 -31.12
C ILE A 393 -18.01 -22.01 -32.46
N ASP A 394 -18.83 -23.03 -32.82
CA ASP A 394 -19.58 -23.02 -34.08
C ASP A 394 -20.51 -21.83 -34.22
N LYS A 395 -21.13 -21.40 -33.11
CA LYS A 395 -22.05 -20.27 -33.08
C LYS A 395 -21.36 -18.93 -33.31
N PHE A 396 -20.18 -18.73 -32.74
CA PHE A 396 -19.46 -17.46 -32.76
C PHE A 396 -18.27 -17.44 -33.72
N LYS A 397 -18.07 -18.47 -34.49
CA LYS A 397 -16.98 -18.67 -35.43
C LYS A 397 -16.73 -17.44 -36.34
N CYS A 398 -17.79 -16.74 -36.77
CA CYS A 398 -17.65 -15.56 -37.63
C CYS A 398 -16.94 -14.36 -36.97
N TYR A 399 -16.74 -14.39 -35.65
CA TYR A 399 -15.98 -13.35 -34.94
C TYR A 399 -14.52 -13.73 -34.70
N ILE A 400 -14.13 -14.99 -34.97
CA ILE A 400 -12.82 -15.54 -34.67
C ILE A 400 -11.94 -15.46 -35.91
N ASN A 401 -10.93 -14.59 -35.89
CA ASN A 401 -9.97 -14.48 -36.99
C ASN A 401 -8.98 -15.64 -37.04
N GLY A 402 -8.70 -16.26 -35.88
CA GLY A 402 -7.76 -17.35 -35.77
C GLY A 402 -7.53 -17.71 -34.31
N TYR A 403 -6.46 -18.42 -34.01
CA TYR A 403 -6.12 -18.81 -32.66
C TYR A 403 -4.63 -18.61 -32.37
N VAL A 404 -4.30 -18.44 -31.08
CA VAL A 404 -2.93 -18.41 -30.56
C VAL A 404 -2.71 -19.68 -29.76
N LEU A 405 -1.67 -20.42 -30.09
CA LEU A 405 -1.37 -21.71 -29.50
C LEU A 405 -0.54 -21.56 -28.23
N TYR A 406 -0.89 -22.27 -27.15
CA TYR A 406 -0.11 -22.36 -25.94
C TYR A 406 0.00 -23.79 -25.42
N SER A 407 0.89 -24.02 -24.47
CA SER A 407 1.07 -25.28 -23.77
C SER A 407 1.14 -25.05 -22.27
N ASN A 408 0.45 -25.89 -21.49
CA ASN A 408 0.52 -25.86 -20.03
C ASN A 408 1.87 -26.37 -19.46
N VAL A 409 2.79 -26.82 -20.31
CA VAL A 409 4.15 -27.23 -19.88
C VAL A 409 4.98 -26.01 -19.51
N LYS A 410 4.75 -24.87 -20.18
CA LYS A 410 5.43 -23.62 -19.91
C LYS A 410 4.44 -22.58 -19.38
N GLU A 411 4.54 -22.24 -18.11
CA GLU A 411 3.56 -21.45 -17.37
C GLU A 411 3.25 -20.07 -18.00
N SER A 412 4.25 -19.37 -18.55
CA SER A 412 4.06 -18.07 -19.21
C SER A 412 3.25 -18.14 -20.51
N SER A 413 3.23 -19.30 -21.14
CA SER A 413 2.68 -19.51 -22.47
C SER A 413 1.19 -19.14 -22.59
N ILE A 414 0.37 -19.55 -21.61
CA ILE A 414 -1.07 -19.24 -21.58
C ILE A 414 -1.33 -17.73 -21.48
N ASN A 415 -0.54 -17.00 -20.69
CA ASN A 415 -0.67 -15.56 -20.48
C ASN A 415 -0.27 -14.79 -21.73
N ASN A 416 0.84 -15.18 -22.37
CA ASN A 416 1.30 -14.62 -23.62
C ASN A 416 0.28 -14.85 -24.75
N ALA A 417 -0.30 -16.05 -24.81
CA ALA A 417 -1.34 -16.37 -25.81
C ALA A 417 -2.62 -15.53 -25.61
N CYS A 418 -3.09 -15.35 -24.37
CA CYS A 418 -4.22 -14.48 -24.09
C CYS A 418 -3.92 -13.01 -24.44
N THR A 419 -2.74 -12.50 -24.11
CA THR A 419 -2.33 -11.14 -24.46
C THR A 419 -2.35 -10.93 -25.97
N LEU A 420 -1.74 -11.81 -26.75
CA LEU A 420 -1.70 -11.70 -28.19
C LEU A 420 -3.08 -11.89 -28.84
N ALA A 421 -3.89 -12.82 -28.31
CA ALA A 421 -5.26 -13.06 -28.80
C ALA A 421 -6.12 -11.79 -28.70
N SER A 422 -5.93 -10.95 -27.68
CA SER A 422 -6.65 -9.69 -27.49
C SER A 422 -6.41 -8.66 -28.61
N LEU A 423 -5.25 -8.71 -29.25
CA LEU A 423 -4.85 -7.79 -30.32
C LEU A 423 -5.28 -8.25 -31.71
N ASN A 424 -5.62 -9.53 -31.88
CA ASN A 424 -5.82 -10.15 -33.20
C ASN A 424 -7.24 -10.67 -33.42
N ASP A 425 -8.22 -10.29 -32.62
CA ASP A 425 -9.58 -10.82 -32.71
C ASP A 425 -9.58 -12.37 -32.73
N SER A 426 -8.79 -12.97 -31.86
CA SER A 426 -8.53 -14.41 -31.82
C SER A 426 -8.75 -14.99 -30.42
N ILE A 427 -8.62 -16.31 -30.30
CA ILE A 427 -8.81 -17.05 -29.04
C ILE A 427 -7.51 -17.79 -28.67
N ALA A 428 -7.30 -18.01 -27.36
CA ALA A 428 -6.16 -18.80 -26.88
C ALA A 428 -6.55 -20.28 -26.83
N ILE A 429 -5.69 -21.14 -27.39
CA ILE A 429 -5.94 -22.57 -27.53
C ILE A 429 -4.78 -23.39 -26.96
N ASP A 430 -5.11 -24.31 -26.07
CA ASP A 430 -4.18 -25.33 -25.59
C ASP A 430 -3.89 -26.34 -26.71
N GLU A 431 -2.61 -26.76 -26.83
CA GLU A 431 -2.19 -27.72 -27.86
C GLU A 431 -2.98 -29.03 -27.84
N SER A 432 -3.50 -29.46 -26.69
CA SER A 432 -4.28 -30.70 -26.53
C SER A 432 -5.62 -30.68 -27.28
N ILE A 433 -6.17 -29.49 -27.57
CA ILE A 433 -7.46 -29.34 -28.26
C ILE A 433 -7.35 -28.74 -29.66
N GLU A 434 -6.15 -28.43 -30.16
CA GLU A 434 -5.91 -27.82 -31.46
C GLU A 434 -6.53 -28.61 -32.62
N THR A 435 -6.35 -29.95 -32.62
CA THR A 435 -6.92 -30.81 -33.66
C THR A 435 -8.45 -30.75 -33.69
N ILE A 436 -9.11 -30.67 -32.50
CA ILE A 436 -10.57 -30.56 -32.42
C ILE A 436 -11.01 -29.20 -32.98
N LEU A 437 -10.33 -28.11 -32.61
CA LEU A 437 -10.61 -26.77 -33.12
C LEU A 437 -10.52 -26.70 -34.67
N ASN A 438 -9.49 -27.30 -35.22
CA ASN A 438 -9.30 -27.40 -36.68
C ASN A 438 -10.46 -28.12 -37.35
N ASN A 439 -11.01 -29.19 -36.76
CA ASN A 439 -12.19 -29.89 -37.23
C ASN A 439 -13.46 -29.03 -37.18
N HIS A 440 -13.55 -28.05 -36.31
CA HIS A 440 -14.58 -27.00 -36.28
C HIS A 440 -14.34 -25.88 -37.32
N GLY A 441 -13.26 -25.99 -38.10
CA GLY A 441 -12.94 -25.13 -39.24
C GLY A 441 -12.33 -23.77 -38.80
N ILE A 442 -11.66 -23.71 -37.67
CA ILE A 442 -10.78 -22.61 -37.28
C ILE A 442 -9.35 -23.13 -37.37
N THR A 443 -8.69 -22.82 -38.51
CA THR A 443 -7.38 -23.39 -38.90
C THR A 443 -6.29 -22.33 -39.02
N ASN A 444 -6.62 -21.05 -38.80
CA ASN A 444 -5.68 -19.95 -38.94
C ASN A 444 -4.90 -19.79 -37.61
N LEU A 445 -3.69 -20.35 -37.57
CA LEU A 445 -2.75 -20.11 -36.47
C LEU A 445 -2.16 -18.70 -36.60
N ILE A 446 -2.40 -17.85 -35.63
CA ILE A 446 -1.84 -16.50 -35.55
C ILE A 446 -0.37 -16.55 -35.09
N GLU A 447 -0.13 -17.28 -33.98
CA GLU A 447 1.21 -17.44 -33.41
C GLU A 447 1.28 -18.67 -32.53
N ASP A 448 2.47 -19.23 -32.40
CA ASP A 448 2.79 -20.32 -31.48
C ASP A 448 3.57 -19.79 -30.27
N CYS A 449 2.87 -19.63 -29.15
CA CYS A 449 3.43 -19.11 -27.89
C CYS A 449 4.00 -20.20 -26.96
N ARG A 450 4.01 -21.47 -27.35
CA ARG A 450 4.35 -22.60 -26.48
C ARG A 450 5.73 -22.50 -25.83
N GLU A 451 6.70 -21.88 -26.51
CA GLU A 451 8.09 -21.74 -26.05
C GLU A 451 8.42 -20.33 -25.55
N THR A 452 7.42 -19.44 -25.43
CA THR A 452 7.66 -18.05 -25.00
C THR A 452 7.84 -17.93 -23.47
N ASP A 453 8.74 -17.05 -23.05
CA ASP A 453 9.03 -16.79 -21.64
C ASP A 453 8.12 -15.70 -21.02
N LYS A 454 8.29 -15.41 -19.73
CA LYS A 454 7.47 -14.44 -19.01
C LYS A 454 7.64 -12.98 -19.49
N TYR A 455 8.73 -12.66 -20.18
CA TYR A 455 8.99 -11.32 -20.71
C TYR A 455 8.48 -11.12 -22.15
N TRP A 456 8.15 -12.21 -22.86
CA TRP A 456 7.86 -12.18 -24.27
C TRP A 456 6.73 -11.22 -24.65
N ALA A 457 5.59 -11.27 -23.96
CA ALA A 457 4.44 -10.43 -24.28
C ALA A 457 4.75 -8.94 -24.05
N PHE A 458 5.42 -8.59 -22.97
CA PHE A 458 5.84 -7.21 -22.73
C PHE A 458 6.79 -6.73 -23.82
N ASN A 459 7.85 -7.48 -24.10
CA ASN A 459 8.88 -7.07 -25.06
C ASN A 459 8.36 -6.93 -26.49
N ASN A 460 7.39 -7.75 -26.89
CA ASN A 460 6.93 -7.81 -28.26
C ASN A 460 5.59 -7.11 -28.52
N LEU A 461 4.73 -6.97 -27.49
CA LEU A 461 3.35 -6.57 -27.70
C LEU A 461 2.99 -5.25 -26.99
N TRP A 462 3.77 -4.77 -26.01
CA TRP A 462 3.44 -3.59 -25.22
C TRP A 462 3.02 -2.39 -26.10
N ASN A 463 3.81 -2.06 -27.09
CA ASN A 463 3.55 -0.93 -28.01
C ASN A 463 2.64 -1.28 -29.20
N SER A 464 2.04 -2.47 -29.21
CA SER A 464 1.22 -2.94 -30.33
C SER A 464 -0.29 -2.68 -30.16
N GLY A 465 -0.64 -1.80 -29.20
CA GLY A 465 -2.04 -1.40 -28.96
C GLY A 465 -2.65 -2.04 -27.71
N LEU A 466 -1.82 -2.52 -26.79
CA LEU A 466 -2.26 -2.93 -25.46
C LEU A 466 -2.71 -1.72 -24.62
N ASN A 467 -3.52 -1.99 -23.62
CA ASN A 467 -3.94 -1.03 -22.61
C ASN A 467 -2.82 -0.81 -21.60
N HIS A 468 -2.33 0.42 -21.48
CA HIS A 468 -1.28 0.77 -20.54
C HIS A 468 -1.79 1.18 -19.16
N SER A 469 -3.10 1.36 -18.99
CA SER A 469 -3.70 1.75 -17.71
C SER A 469 -4.21 0.57 -16.89
N THR A 470 -4.33 -0.63 -17.52
CA THR A 470 -4.79 -1.84 -16.83
C THR A 470 -3.97 -3.03 -17.29
N VAL A 471 -3.38 -3.73 -16.34
CA VAL A 471 -2.68 -5.02 -16.56
C VAL A 471 -3.31 -6.10 -15.69
N ILE A 472 -3.09 -7.35 -16.06
CA ILE A 472 -3.65 -8.50 -15.33
C ILE A 472 -2.51 -9.38 -14.83
N GLU A 473 -2.42 -9.53 -13.52
CA GLU A 473 -1.48 -10.44 -12.86
C GLU A 473 -2.22 -11.73 -12.50
N LEU A 474 -1.92 -12.83 -13.22
CA LEU A 474 -2.71 -14.03 -13.17
C LEU A 474 -1.86 -15.30 -13.27
N PRO A 475 -1.91 -16.19 -12.26
CA PRO A 475 -1.27 -17.49 -12.32
C PRO A 475 -1.74 -18.35 -13.51
N SER A 476 -0.86 -19.21 -14.00
CA SER A 476 -1.13 -20.07 -15.17
C SER A 476 -2.25 -21.09 -14.93
N ASP A 477 -2.50 -21.47 -13.69
CA ASP A 477 -3.57 -22.40 -13.28
C ASP A 477 -4.98 -21.79 -13.25
N LYS A 478 -5.10 -20.49 -13.46
CA LYS A 478 -6.37 -19.78 -13.58
C LYS A 478 -6.84 -19.78 -15.03
N TYR A 479 -7.57 -20.84 -15.40
CA TYR A 479 -7.96 -21.10 -16.79
C TYR A 479 -9.08 -20.18 -17.31
N MET A 480 -9.99 -19.73 -16.43
CA MET A 480 -11.15 -18.90 -16.80
C MET A 480 -11.08 -17.48 -16.25
N SER A 481 -10.52 -17.33 -15.06
CA SER A 481 -10.54 -16.08 -14.32
C SER A 481 -9.90 -14.96 -15.11
N LEU A 482 -10.55 -13.79 -15.17
CA LEU A 482 -10.06 -12.56 -15.82
C LEU A 482 -9.73 -12.68 -17.32
N ARG A 483 -9.73 -13.86 -17.92
CA ARG A 483 -9.30 -14.01 -19.33
C ARG A 483 -10.30 -13.39 -20.31
N ASP A 484 -11.57 -13.39 -19.98
CA ASP A 484 -12.59 -12.65 -20.71
C ASP A 484 -12.33 -11.14 -20.66
N TYR A 485 -11.98 -10.63 -19.50
CA TYR A 485 -11.69 -9.22 -19.33
C TYR A 485 -10.34 -8.81 -19.95
N ALA A 486 -9.34 -9.71 -19.90
CA ALA A 486 -8.05 -9.51 -20.57
C ALA A 486 -8.21 -9.27 -22.07
N ILE A 487 -9.03 -10.10 -22.73
CA ILE A 487 -9.34 -9.96 -24.17
C ILE A 487 -10.10 -8.66 -24.42
N LEU A 488 -11.16 -8.37 -23.64
CA LEU A 488 -11.96 -7.17 -23.82
C LEU A 488 -11.14 -5.89 -23.65
N SER A 489 -10.29 -5.87 -22.61
CA SER A 489 -9.53 -4.68 -22.23
C SER A 489 -8.23 -4.52 -22.99
N LYS A 490 -7.82 -5.53 -23.78
CA LYS A 490 -6.51 -5.61 -24.41
C LYS A 490 -5.37 -5.45 -23.41
N SER A 491 -5.52 -6.05 -22.23
CA SER A 491 -4.54 -5.96 -21.15
C SER A 491 -3.41 -6.95 -21.36
N LEU A 492 -2.20 -6.52 -20.99
CA LEU A 492 -1.10 -7.45 -20.77
C LEU A 492 -1.48 -8.42 -19.65
N VAL A 493 -1.33 -9.72 -19.89
CA VAL A 493 -1.45 -10.75 -18.85
C VAL A 493 -0.07 -11.28 -18.53
N PHE A 494 0.31 -11.23 -17.28
CA PHE A 494 1.61 -11.69 -16.79
C PHE A 494 1.47 -12.37 -15.44
N TYR A 495 2.52 -13.02 -14.99
CA TYR A 495 2.64 -13.53 -13.63
C TYR A 495 4.10 -13.62 -13.22
N GLU A 496 4.37 -13.27 -11.99
CA GLU A 496 5.67 -13.43 -11.36
C GLU A 496 5.47 -14.26 -10.08
N ASP A 497 5.94 -15.50 -10.11
CA ASP A 497 5.72 -16.49 -9.06
C ASP A 497 6.78 -16.49 -7.96
N ASP A 498 7.97 -15.91 -8.24
CA ASP A 498 9.04 -15.77 -7.25
C ASP A 498 8.81 -14.52 -6.40
N ILE A 499 8.60 -14.71 -5.11
CA ILE A 499 8.42 -13.63 -4.14
C ILE A 499 9.67 -12.74 -3.97
N HIS A 500 10.83 -13.24 -4.39
CA HIS A 500 12.12 -12.53 -4.32
C HIS A 500 12.54 -11.90 -5.65
N ASP A 501 11.77 -12.08 -6.73
CA ASP A 501 12.01 -11.47 -8.03
C ASP A 501 10.83 -10.60 -8.44
N SER A 502 11.00 -9.30 -8.36
CA SER A 502 10.01 -8.31 -8.80
C SER A 502 10.32 -7.69 -10.17
N THR A 503 11.35 -8.19 -10.86
CA THR A 503 11.91 -7.55 -12.06
C THR A 503 10.90 -7.35 -13.18
N LEU A 504 10.08 -8.38 -13.47
CA LEU A 504 9.05 -8.26 -14.51
C LEU A 504 7.94 -7.30 -14.08
N ARG A 505 7.53 -7.37 -12.83
CA ARG A 505 6.48 -6.51 -12.25
C ARG A 505 6.88 -5.04 -12.30
N GLU A 506 8.06 -4.70 -11.79
CA GLU A 506 8.59 -3.35 -11.83
C GLU A 506 8.79 -2.82 -13.26
N LEU A 507 9.26 -3.68 -14.17
CA LEU A 507 9.40 -3.35 -15.58
C LEU A 507 8.05 -2.95 -16.17
N ILE A 508 7.01 -3.74 -15.97
CA ILE A 508 5.66 -3.45 -16.48
C ILE A 508 5.12 -2.14 -15.86
N PHE A 509 5.21 -2.00 -14.54
CA PHE A 509 4.64 -0.85 -13.83
C PHE A 509 5.31 0.47 -14.20
N ASN A 510 6.62 0.45 -14.48
CA ASN A 510 7.35 1.65 -14.93
C ASN A 510 6.85 2.19 -16.28
N PHE A 511 6.18 1.36 -17.10
CA PHE A 511 5.64 1.74 -18.40
C PHE A 511 4.12 1.91 -18.41
N MET A 512 3.45 1.70 -17.28
CA MET A 512 2.02 1.95 -17.14
C MET A 512 1.72 3.45 -17.04
N ASP A 513 0.49 3.79 -17.40
CA ASP A 513 -0.04 5.15 -17.21
C ASP A 513 -0.20 5.49 -15.73
N ASP A 514 -0.05 6.76 -15.37
CA ASP A 514 -0.30 7.27 -14.03
C ASP A 514 -1.72 6.93 -13.54
N GLY A 515 -1.80 6.37 -12.34
CA GLY A 515 -3.08 5.92 -11.76
C GLY A 515 -3.66 4.70 -12.44
N GLY A 516 -2.82 3.94 -13.11
CA GLY A 516 -3.15 2.62 -13.63
C GLY A 516 -3.51 1.63 -12.52
N ARG A 517 -3.91 0.43 -12.90
CA ARG A 517 -4.32 -0.61 -11.97
C ARG A 517 -3.92 -2.00 -12.41
N ILE A 518 -3.78 -2.87 -11.42
CA ILE A 518 -3.59 -4.31 -11.60
C ILE A 518 -4.90 -5.00 -11.24
N LEU A 519 -5.38 -5.90 -12.08
CA LEU A 519 -6.40 -6.87 -11.70
C LEU A 519 -5.72 -8.23 -11.53
N GLY A 520 -5.96 -8.89 -10.41
CA GLY A 520 -5.38 -10.18 -10.13
C GLY A 520 -4.79 -10.24 -8.72
N TRP A 521 -3.84 -11.13 -8.51
CA TRP A 521 -3.15 -11.25 -7.23
C TRP A 521 -1.78 -11.91 -7.40
N ALA A 522 -0.80 -11.40 -6.67
CA ALA A 522 0.55 -11.94 -6.61
C ALA A 522 0.73 -12.92 -5.43
N PRO A 523 1.83 -13.68 -5.37
CA PRO A 523 2.10 -14.63 -4.29
C PRO A 523 2.24 -14.01 -2.91
N ASP A 524 2.76 -12.78 -2.82
CA ASP A 524 2.92 -12.03 -1.59
C ASP A 524 2.17 -10.69 -1.66
N GLU A 525 1.20 -10.52 -0.78
CA GLU A 525 0.33 -9.36 -0.72
C GLU A 525 1.08 -8.07 -0.45
N HIS A 526 1.87 -8.06 0.64
CA HIS A 526 2.54 -6.85 1.10
C HIS A 526 3.54 -6.33 0.07
N THR A 527 4.37 -7.21 -0.49
CA THR A 527 5.36 -6.86 -1.51
C THR A 527 4.68 -6.34 -2.77
N ASN A 528 3.64 -7.02 -3.26
CA ASN A 528 2.94 -6.63 -4.48
C ASN A 528 2.28 -5.25 -4.33
N VAL A 529 1.51 -5.03 -3.26
CA VAL A 529 0.82 -3.76 -3.03
C VAL A 529 1.82 -2.63 -2.77
N SER A 530 2.94 -2.91 -2.07
CA SER A 530 4.01 -1.93 -1.86
C SER A 530 4.66 -1.48 -3.17
N ILE A 531 5.02 -2.43 -4.03
CA ILE A 531 5.63 -2.14 -5.34
C ILE A 531 4.62 -1.37 -6.21
N ALA A 532 3.40 -1.88 -6.38
CA ALA A 532 2.37 -1.22 -7.17
C ALA A 532 2.13 0.23 -6.70
N SER A 533 1.99 0.42 -5.40
CA SER A 533 1.81 1.75 -4.80
C SER A 533 2.98 2.68 -5.13
N SER A 534 4.23 2.20 -5.09
CA SER A 534 5.41 3.03 -5.37
C SER A 534 5.48 3.57 -6.81
N PHE A 535 4.83 2.89 -7.75
CA PHE A 535 4.64 3.36 -9.13
C PHE A 535 3.37 4.19 -9.35
N GLY A 536 2.56 4.39 -8.32
CA GLY A 536 1.30 5.12 -8.44
C GLY A 536 0.17 4.28 -9.03
N ILE A 537 0.18 2.98 -8.76
CA ILE A 537 -0.75 1.96 -9.26
C ILE A 537 -1.50 1.36 -8.09
N ASP A 538 -2.79 1.07 -8.26
CA ASP A 538 -3.59 0.36 -7.28
C ASP A 538 -3.83 -1.11 -7.70
N THR A 539 -4.03 -1.99 -6.71
CA THR A 539 -4.25 -3.42 -6.91
C THR A 539 -5.69 -3.80 -6.60
N ILE A 540 -6.31 -4.55 -7.49
CA ILE A 540 -7.67 -5.08 -7.33
C ILE A 540 -7.59 -6.60 -7.24
N ALA A 541 -7.87 -7.18 -6.08
CA ALA A 541 -7.90 -8.61 -5.85
C ALA A 541 -9.04 -9.25 -6.66
N ALA A 542 -8.71 -9.87 -7.78
CA ALA A 542 -9.67 -10.32 -8.78
C ALA A 542 -9.31 -11.65 -9.48
N ASP A 543 -8.27 -12.37 -9.06
CA ASP A 543 -7.77 -13.57 -9.73
C ASP A 543 -8.74 -14.78 -9.69
N TRP A 544 -9.89 -14.66 -9.02
CA TRP A 544 -11.04 -15.58 -9.08
C TRP A 544 -12.30 -14.91 -9.65
N SER A 545 -12.15 -13.79 -10.39
CA SER A 545 -13.29 -13.10 -10.99
C SER A 545 -13.62 -13.65 -12.37
N TYR A 546 -14.91 -13.90 -12.61
CA TYR A 546 -15.45 -14.42 -13.86
C TYR A 546 -16.45 -13.46 -14.47
N ASN A 547 -16.69 -13.55 -15.78
CA ASN A 547 -17.74 -12.80 -16.49
C ASN A 547 -17.63 -11.28 -16.39
N LEU A 548 -16.44 -10.71 -16.10
CA LEU A 548 -16.30 -9.27 -16.02
C LEU A 548 -16.60 -8.58 -17.37
N SER A 549 -16.37 -9.24 -18.49
CA SER A 549 -16.76 -8.72 -19.81
C SER A 549 -18.28 -8.55 -19.98
N VAL A 550 -19.08 -9.37 -19.30
CA VAL A 550 -20.53 -9.24 -19.25
C VAL A 550 -20.97 -8.23 -18.18
N LEU A 551 -20.45 -8.36 -16.97
CA LEU A 551 -20.89 -7.56 -15.83
C LEU A 551 -20.54 -6.08 -15.99
N SER A 552 -19.39 -5.74 -16.60
CA SER A 552 -18.97 -4.36 -16.88
C SER A 552 -19.71 -3.71 -18.05
N SER A 553 -20.52 -4.46 -18.80
CA SER A 553 -21.24 -3.93 -19.98
C SER A 553 -22.43 -3.03 -19.63
N TYR A 554 -22.90 -3.09 -18.41
CA TYR A 554 -24.05 -2.31 -17.95
C TYR A 554 -23.61 -0.92 -17.48
N PRO A 555 -24.45 0.11 -17.68
CA PRO A 555 -24.13 1.46 -17.24
C PRO A 555 -24.13 1.57 -15.72
N SER A 556 -23.14 2.25 -15.21
CA SER A 556 -23.09 2.66 -13.80
C SER A 556 -24.07 3.80 -13.56
N THR A 557 -24.83 3.73 -12.47
CA THR A 557 -25.80 4.79 -12.08
C THR A 557 -25.52 5.21 -10.65
N THR A 558 -25.49 6.52 -10.41
CA THR A 558 -25.28 7.06 -9.05
C THR A 558 -26.22 6.41 -8.05
N LYS A 559 -25.69 6.01 -6.94
CA LYS A 559 -26.40 5.34 -5.84
C LYS A 559 -26.30 6.18 -4.58
N LEU A 560 -27.36 6.12 -3.77
CA LEU A 560 -27.41 6.71 -2.45
C LEU A 560 -27.50 5.60 -1.41
N GLN A 561 -26.75 5.76 -0.32
CA GLN A 561 -26.92 4.94 0.85
C GLN A 561 -28.16 5.38 1.63
N ASN A 562 -28.89 4.44 2.20
CA ASN A 562 -30.00 4.74 3.08
C ASN A 562 -29.49 5.01 4.49
N ILE A 563 -28.82 6.14 4.68
CA ILE A 563 -28.24 6.49 5.98
C ILE A 563 -29.27 7.36 6.71
N ASN A 564 -29.59 6.97 7.94
CA ASN A 564 -30.34 7.85 8.84
C ASN A 564 -29.42 8.99 9.31
N ASN A 565 -29.48 10.13 8.65
CA ASN A 565 -28.64 11.29 8.93
C ASN A 565 -28.96 12.01 10.26
N GLN A 566 -29.93 11.53 11.03
CA GLN A 566 -30.21 12.07 12.37
C GLN A 566 -29.17 11.52 13.37
N VAL A 567 -28.11 12.27 13.54
CA VAL A 567 -27.11 11.99 14.59
C VAL A 567 -27.73 12.40 15.93
N THR A 568 -28.03 11.42 16.78
CA THR A 568 -28.45 11.71 18.16
C THR A 568 -27.21 11.81 19.04
N GLU A 569 -26.94 13.00 19.51
CA GLU A 569 -25.86 13.26 20.46
C GLU A 569 -26.35 12.95 21.87
N GLU A 570 -25.64 12.06 22.55
CA GLU A 570 -25.96 11.63 23.91
C GLU A 570 -24.69 11.62 24.74
N ASP A 571 -24.66 12.37 25.82
CA ASP A 571 -23.57 12.32 26.81
C ASP A 571 -23.78 11.19 27.82
N GLY A 572 -22.71 10.71 28.42
CA GLY A 572 -22.78 9.60 29.39
C GLY A 572 -22.78 8.20 28.73
N VAL A 573 -22.47 8.09 27.42
CA VAL A 573 -22.44 6.83 26.68
C VAL A 573 -21.11 6.64 25.96
N HIS A 574 -20.79 5.39 25.63
CA HIS A 574 -19.64 4.98 24.84
C HIS A 574 -20.10 4.59 23.43
N TYR A 575 -19.53 5.22 22.42
CA TYR A 575 -19.89 5.00 21.02
C TYR A 575 -18.96 3.96 20.38
N ILE A 576 -19.56 3.01 19.67
CA ILE A 576 -18.83 1.92 19.02
C ILE A 576 -19.29 1.81 17.56
N THR A 577 -18.35 1.71 16.65
CA THR A 577 -18.61 1.31 15.27
C THR A 577 -17.85 0.03 14.93
N PHE A 578 -18.49 -0.90 14.23
CA PHE A 578 -17.90 -2.13 13.72
C PHE A 578 -17.80 -2.02 12.21
N ILE A 579 -16.67 -2.42 11.62
CA ILE A 579 -16.47 -2.45 10.18
C ILE A 579 -15.93 -3.83 9.79
N MET A 580 -16.66 -4.51 8.89
CA MET A 580 -16.24 -5.77 8.29
C MET A 580 -15.19 -5.52 7.21
N SER A 581 -14.13 -6.32 7.18
CA SER A 581 -13.00 -6.21 6.27
C SER A 581 -13.28 -6.67 4.83
N ASP A 582 -12.24 -6.63 4.01
CA ASP A 582 -12.11 -7.31 2.70
C ASP A 582 -13.07 -6.85 1.60
N GLY A 583 -13.65 -5.65 1.70
CA GLY A 583 -14.45 -5.08 0.62
C GLY A 583 -13.65 -4.60 -0.59
N ASP A 584 -12.34 -4.62 -0.54
CA ASP A 584 -11.40 -4.47 -1.65
C ASP A 584 -11.19 -5.77 -2.42
N ASN A 585 -11.52 -6.93 -1.82
CA ASN A 585 -11.43 -8.24 -2.43
C ASN A 585 -12.62 -8.49 -3.37
N GLN A 586 -12.50 -8.06 -4.62
CA GLN A 586 -13.59 -8.12 -5.60
C GLN A 586 -14.00 -9.53 -5.95
N GLN A 587 -13.07 -10.46 -6.01
CA GLN A 587 -13.41 -11.85 -6.30
C GLN A 587 -14.31 -12.46 -5.23
N TRP A 588 -14.11 -12.12 -3.95
CA TRP A 588 -14.99 -12.54 -2.86
C TRP A 588 -16.36 -11.87 -2.94
N LEU A 589 -16.42 -10.57 -3.23
CA LEU A 589 -17.68 -9.84 -3.43
C LEU A 589 -18.50 -10.40 -4.61
N LEU A 590 -17.84 -10.85 -5.67
CA LEU A 590 -18.47 -11.44 -6.86
C LEU A 590 -18.85 -12.89 -6.67
N GLY A 591 -18.05 -13.65 -5.91
CA GLY A 591 -18.13 -15.12 -5.89
C GLY A 591 -19.02 -15.70 -4.80
N SER A 592 -18.89 -15.24 -3.56
CA SER A 592 -19.48 -15.95 -2.42
C SER A 592 -19.99 -15.09 -1.26
N ASN A 593 -19.58 -13.83 -1.14
CA ASN A 593 -19.95 -13.00 0.00
C ASN A 593 -21.46 -12.70 0.08
N PHE A 594 -22.11 -12.43 -1.05
CA PHE A 594 -23.47 -11.90 -1.06
C PHE A 594 -24.48 -12.85 -0.41
N ASN A 595 -24.40 -14.14 -0.68
CA ASN A 595 -25.35 -15.15 -0.18
C ASN A 595 -24.82 -15.98 1.00
N MET A 596 -23.54 -15.87 1.33
CA MET A 596 -22.94 -16.68 2.38
C MET A 596 -23.44 -16.23 3.76
N LYS A 597 -23.96 -17.18 4.55
CA LYS A 597 -24.54 -16.93 5.87
C LYS A 597 -23.52 -16.45 6.90
N ASN A 598 -22.26 -16.73 6.70
CA ASN A 598 -21.19 -16.27 7.57
C ASN A 598 -20.95 -14.77 7.44
N TRP A 599 -21.33 -14.17 6.31
CA TRP A 599 -21.01 -12.77 5.96
C TRP A 599 -22.25 -11.98 5.51
N PHE A 600 -22.27 -11.41 4.34
CA PHE A 600 -23.33 -10.50 3.89
C PHE A 600 -24.71 -11.17 3.77
N GLY A 601 -24.77 -12.46 3.45
CA GLY A 601 -26.00 -13.27 3.46
C GLY A 601 -26.51 -13.70 4.84
N SER A 602 -25.92 -13.20 5.93
CA SER A 602 -26.27 -13.58 7.30
C SER A 602 -27.69 -13.15 7.68
N PRO A 603 -28.46 -13.99 8.44
CA PRO A 603 -29.74 -13.62 9.01
C PRO A 603 -29.62 -12.57 10.14
N HIS A 604 -28.39 -12.26 10.60
CA HIS A 604 -28.12 -11.24 11.60
C HIS A 604 -27.98 -9.84 10.98
N ARG A 605 -27.70 -9.72 9.69
CA ARG A 605 -27.64 -8.46 9.00
C ARG A 605 -28.95 -7.69 9.11
N GLY A 606 -28.89 -6.40 9.37
CA GLY A 606 -30.05 -5.54 9.60
C GLY A 606 -30.67 -5.65 10.98
N LYS A 607 -30.02 -6.33 11.96
CA LYS A 607 -30.42 -6.36 13.37
C LYS A 607 -29.70 -5.29 14.21
N PHE A 608 -28.61 -4.73 13.69
CA PHE A 608 -27.80 -3.69 14.30
C PHE A 608 -27.10 -2.87 13.20
N ASN A 609 -26.61 -1.69 13.55
CA ASN A 609 -25.82 -0.86 12.64
C ASN A 609 -24.45 -1.50 12.42
N LEU A 610 -23.99 -1.55 11.17
CA LEU A 610 -22.74 -2.19 10.79
C LEU A 610 -22.10 -1.46 9.61
N GLY A 611 -20.79 -1.32 9.66
CA GLY A 611 -19.98 -0.93 8.52
C GLY A 611 -19.57 -2.13 7.67
N TRP A 612 -19.62 -1.99 6.36
CA TRP A 612 -19.04 -2.92 5.39
C TRP A 612 -18.01 -2.17 4.56
N SER A 613 -16.81 -2.69 4.45
CA SER A 613 -15.89 -2.18 3.46
C SER A 613 -16.38 -2.56 2.06
N LEU A 614 -16.28 -1.62 1.11
CA LEU A 614 -16.68 -1.84 -0.27
C LEU A 614 -15.85 -0.93 -1.19
N ASN A 615 -15.19 -1.53 -2.17
CA ASN A 615 -14.33 -0.80 -3.09
C ASN A 615 -15.16 -0.16 -4.22
N PRO A 616 -14.98 1.13 -4.51
CA PRO A 616 -15.68 1.81 -5.60
C PRO A 616 -15.39 1.23 -7.00
N SER A 617 -14.29 0.52 -7.19
CA SER A 617 -13.98 -0.12 -8.47
C SER A 617 -15.06 -1.14 -8.89
N LEU A 618 -15.75 -1.80 -7.95
CA LEU A 618 -16.87 -2.69 -8.25
C LEU A 618 -18.02 -1.97 -8.98
N TYR A 619 -18.23 -0.68 -8.69
CA TYR A 619 -19.23 0.15 -9.36
C TYR A 619 -19.01 0.25 -10.88
N TYR A 620 -17.75 0.15 -11.33
CA TYR A 620 -17.38 0.20 -12.74
C TYR A 620 -17.21 -1.18 -13.36
N LEU A 621 -16.63 -2.13 -12.60
CA LEU A 621 -16.33 -3.47 -13.10
C LEU A 621 -17.55 -4.41 -13.10
N ALA A 622 -18.50 -4.19 -12.17
CA ALA A 622 -19.71 -4.97 -12.08
C ALA A 622 -20.90 -4.14 -11.54
N PRO A 623 -21.39 -3.14 -12.29
CA PRO A 623 -22.44 -2.21 -11.83
C PRO A 623 -23.72 -2.89 -11.33
N THR A 624 -24.11 -3.99 -11.96
CA THR A 624 -25.31 -4.73 -11.57
C THR A 624 -25.16 -5.41 -10.21
N VAL A 625 -23.96 -5.97 -9.93
CA VAL A 625 -23.63 -6.54 -8.62
C VAL A 625 -23.57 -5.46 -7.55
N PHE A 626 -22.91 -4.35 -7.84
CA PHE A 626 -22.85 -3.21 -6.93
C PHE A 626 -24.27 -2.72 -6.57
N ASN A 627 -25.16 -2.62 -7.54
CA ASN A 627 -26.56 -2.24 -7.32
C ASN A 627 -27.25 -3.20 -6.32
N LYS A 628 -26.97 -4.52 -6.42
CA LYS A 628 -27.58 -5.52 -5.52
C LYS A 628 -27.11 -5.36 -4.09
N TYR A 629 -25.84 -5.05 -3.84
CA TYR A 629 -25.36 -4.74 -2.49
C TYR A 629 -26.09 -3.53 -1.91
N TYR A 630 -26.26 -2.46 -2.67
CA TYR A 630 -26.97 -1.25 -2.22
C TYR A 630 -28.46 -1.48 -2.00
N GLU A 631 -29.14 -2.23 -2.89
CA GLU A 631 -30.54 -2.61 -2.72
C GLU A 631 -30.74 -3.47 -1.47
N ALA A 632 -29.85 -4.39 -1.21
CA ALA A 632 -29.93 -5.27 -0.04
C ALA A 632 -29.70 -4.49 1.28
N ALA A 633 -28.78 -3.53 1.30
CA ALA A 633 -28.55 -2.66 2.44
C ALA A 633 -29.77 -1.78 2.75
N ASN A 634 -30.39 -1.21 1.73
CA ASN A 634 -31.57 -0.34 1.89
C ASN A 634 -32.84 -1.08 2.35
N SER A 635 -32.86 -2.40 2.31
CA SER A 635 -34.00 -3.23 2.73
C SER A 635 -34.06 -3.54 4.23
N THR A 636 -33.09 -3.09 5.03
CA THR A 636 -32.96 -3.46 6.44
C THR A 636 -33.48 -2.39 7.39
N LYS A 637 -33.82 -2.79 8.63
CA LYS A 637 -34.28 -1.87 9.69
C LYS A 637 -33.11 -1.01 10.24
N TYR A 638 -31.96 -1.63 10.40
CA TYR A 638 -30.71 -0.98 10.82
C TYR A 638 -29.82 -0.84 9.58
N THR A 639 -28.96 0.15 9.57
CA THR A 639 -28.24 0.53 8.38
C THR A 639 -26.96 -0.29 8.24
N ASP A 640 -26.83 -0.93 7.06
CA ASP A 640 -25.52 -1.30 6.54
C ASP A 640 -24.90 -0.07 5.88
N ASN A 641 -23.75 0.38 6.33
CA ASN A 641 -23.06 1.57 5.85
C ASN A 641 -21.76 1.18 5.15
N TYR A 642 -21.59 1.63 3.94
CA TYR A 642 -20.40 1.30 3.14
C TYR A 642 -19.28 2.29 3.36
N VAL A 643 -18.07 1.76 3.62
CA VAL A 643 -16.82 2.49 3.78
C VAL A 643 -15.85 2.04 2.69
N VAL A 644 -15.17 2.99 2.06
CA VAL A 644 -14.18 2.66 1.02
C VAL A 644 -12.97 1.96 1.64
N ALA A 645 -12.49 0.87 1.04
CA ALA A 645 -11.31 0.12 1.43
C ALA A 645 -10.59 -0.49 0.20
N ALA A 646 -9.31 -0.82 0.28
CA ALA A 646 -8.35 -0.39 1.29
C ALA A 646 -7.58 0.82 0.73
N SER A 647 -7.69 1.93 1.41
CA SER A 647 -7.05 3.21 1.12
C SER A 647 -7.50 3.95 -0.15
N GLY A 648 -8.26 3.34 -1.07
CA GLY A 648 -8.64 4.02 -2.31
C GLY A 648 -9.56 3.23 -3.26
N ASN A 649 -9.39 3.44 -4.57
CA ASN A 649 -10.14 2.75 -5.62
C ASN A 649 -9.75 1.28 -5.80
N GLY A 650 -8.56 0.93 -5.40
CA GLY A 650 -7.99 -0.37 -5.25
C GLY A 650 -7.14 -0.37 -3.98
N TYR A 651 -6.55 -1.52 -3.67
CA TYR A 651 -5.68 -1.67 -2.53
C TYR A 651 -4.34 -0.96 -2.80
N MET A 652 -3.98 -0.02 -1.95
CA MET A 652 -2.72 0.71 -2.02
C MET A 652 -2.28 1.20 -0.64
N TYR A 653 -0.98 1.44 -0.50
CA TYR A 653 -0.40 2.05 0.69
C TYR A 653 -0.12 3.54 0.44
N PRO A 654 -0.86 4.48 1.06
CA PRO A 654 -0.67 5.91 0.85
C PRO A 654 0.74 6.41 1.10
N SER A 655 1.46 5.83 2.05
CA SER A 655 2.84 6.22 2.38
C SER A 655 3.86 5.84 1.31
N LYS A 656 3.54 4.84 0.50
CA LYS A 656 4.38 4.37 -0.61
C LYS A 656 4.04 5.08 -1.93
N TYR A 657 2.84 5.64 -2.05
CA TYR A 657 2.36 6.27 -3.28
C TYR A 657 3.14 7.56 -3.59
N PRO A 658 3.51 7.83 -4.86
CA PRO A 658 4.24 9.04 -5.24
C PRO A 658 3.54 10.30 -4.75
N SER A 659 4.25 11.11 -3.98
CA SER A 659 3.68 12.25 -3.28
C SER A 659 3.06 13.30 -4.23
N ASP A 660 3.65 13.50 -5.39
CA ASP A 660 3.16 14.40 -6.44
C ASP A 660 1.87 13.89 -7.12
N LYS A 661 1.64 12.57 -7.13
CA LYS A 661 0.48 11.94 -7.78
C LYS A 661 -0.69 11.69 -6.81
N LEU A 662 -0.42 11.60 -5.50
CA LEU A 662 -1.42 11.22 -4.51
C LEU A 662 -2.62 12.19 -4.46
N LEU A 663 -2.39 13.50 -4.64
CA LEU A 663 -3.48 14.47 -4.66
C LEU A 663 -4.42 14.24 -5.85
N SER A 664 -3.91 13.97 -7.04
CA SER A 664 -4.72 13.66 -8.22
C SER A 664 -5.48 12.35 -8.05
N TYR A 665 -4.84 11.36 -7.44
CA TYR A 665 -5.46 10.09 -7.09
C TYR A 665 -6.65 10.28 -6.14
N THR A 666 -6.47 11.02 -5.05
CA THR A 666 -7.53 11.25 -4.06
C THR A 666 -8.66 12.13 -4.59
N LYS A 667 -8.41 13.05 -5.51
CA LYS A 667 -9.45 13.79 -6.24
C LYS A 667 -10.31 12.84 -7.07
N ARG A 668 -9.70 11.92 -7.81
CA ARG A 668 -10.45 10.89 -8.55
C ARG A 668 -11.23 9.97 -7.62
N LEU A 669 -10.64 9.55 -6.51
CA LEU A 669 -11.33 8.78 -5.47
C LEU A 669 -12.58 9.53 -4.97
N ASN A 670 -12.47 10.83 -4.72
CA ASN A 670 -13.60 11.66 -4.30
C ASN A 670 -14.76 11.67 -5.31
N GLU A 671 -14.47 11.70 -6.61
CA GLU A 671 -15.48 11.59 -7.67
C GLU A 671 -16.18 10.21 -7.62
N TYR A 672 -15.41 9.14 -7.43
CA TYR A 672 -15.97 7.80 -7.29
C TYR A 672 -16.84 7.66 -6.03
N MET A 673 -16.37 8.21 -4.92
CA MET A 673 -17.11 8.22 -3.66
C MET A 673 -18.42 9.00 -3.78
N ALA A 674 -18.43 10.12 -4.52
CA ALA A 674 -19.66 10.87 -4.81
C ALA A 674 -20.68 10.05 -5.61
N ASN A 675 -20.23 9.24 -6.56
CA ASN A 675 -21.10 8.38 -7.36
C ASN A 675 -21.75 7.25 -6.55
N VAL A 676 -21.15 6.86 -5.46
CA VAL A 676 -21.60 5.76 -4.60
C VAL A 676 -22.06 6.21 -3.21
N ASP A 677 -22.11 7.51 -2.94
CA ASP A 677 -22.52 8.09 -1.66
C ASP A 677 -21.72 7.54 -0.47
N ALA A 678 -20.41 7.40 -0.67
CA ALA A 678 -19.48 6.98 0.38
C ALA A 678 -18.75 8.20 0.94
N HIS A 679 -18.56 8.25 2.26
CA HIS A 679 -18.07 9.43 2.97
C HIS A 679 -16.79 9.18 3.77
N ASN A 680 -16.45 7.94 4.03
CA ASN A 680 -15.28 7.59 4.82
C ASN A 680 -14.38 6.59 4.09
N VAL A 681 -13.06 6.72 4.32
CA VAL A 681 -12.06 5.82 3.75
C VAL A 681 -11.40 5.04 4.86
N LEU A 682 -11.41 3.72 4.75
CA LEU A 682 -10.61 2.85 5.59
C LEU A 682 -9.19 2.82 5.01
N ILE A 683 -8.26 3.39 5.73
CA ILE A 683 -6.85 3.44 5.37
C ILE A 683 -6.15 2.23 6.00
N LEU A 684 -5.52 1.43 5.18
CA LEU A 684 -4.58 0.42 5.62
C LEU A 684 -3.17 0.89 5.27
N ASN A 685 -2.36 1.17 6.29
CA ASN A 685 -0.99 1.62 6.10
C ASN A 685 -0.19 1.47 7.39
N ASP A 686 1.00 0.91 7.27
CA ASP A 686 1.90 0.77 8.39
C ASP A 686 2.55 2.13 8.72
N GLU A 687 2.70 2.43 10.02
CA GLU A 687 3.48 3.54 10.58
C GLU A 687 3.27 4.96 9.99
N ALA A 688 2.15 5.20 9.30
CA ALA A 688 1.90 6.49 8.66
C ALA A 688 0.84 7.36 9.37
N PHE A 689 0.33 6.95 10.54
CA PHE A 689 -0.79 7.62 11.20
C PHE A 689 -0.60 9.13 11.36
N TYR A 690 0.59 9.55 11.76
CA TYR A 690 0.91 10.98 11.96
C TYR A 690 1.34 11.73 10.69
N ARG A 691 1.36 11.09 9.52
CA ARG A 691 1.72 11.69 8.24
C ARG A 691 0.61 12.62 7.72
N LYS A 692 0.49 13.78 8.36
CA LYS A 692 -0.52 14.80 8.01
C LYS A 692 -0.45 15.21 6.54
N ASP A 693 0.74 15.24 5.95
CA ASP A 693 0.98 15.53 4.54
C ASP A 693 0.25 14.55 3.58
N LEU A 694 0.07 13.31 4.00
CA LEU A 694 -0.75 12.33 3.26
C LEU A 694 -2.25 12.61 3.47
N TRP A 695 -2.65 12.81 4.74
CA TRP A 695 -4.06 12.97 5.08
C TRP A 695 -4.64 14.27 4.57
N ASP A 696 -3.85 15.34 4.45
CA ASP A 696 -4.27 16.61 3.85
C ASP A 696 -4.74 16.39 2.39
N LYS A 697 -4.13 15.47 1.64
CA LYS A 697 -4.51 15.14 0.26
C LYS A 697 -5.83 14.38 0.17
N TYR A 698 -6.19 13.60 1.18
CA TYR A 698 -7.49 12.94 1.28
C TYR A 698 -8.56 13.92 1.76
N THR A 699 -8.29 14.57 2.88
CA THR A 699 -9.29 15.36 3.61
C THR A 699 -9.62 16.71 2.98
N CYS A 700 -8.81 17.21 2.05
CA CYS A 700 -9.15 18.38 1.25
C CYS A 700 -10.34 18.13 0.31
N ASN A 701 -10.71 16.88 0.07
CA ASN A 701 -11.80 16.48 -0.82
C ASN A 701 -13.17 16.52 -0.12
N SER A 702 -14.20 17.03 -0.81
CA SER A 702 -15.50 17.36 -0.19
C SER A 702 -16.32 16.15 0.27
N ASN A 703 -16.21 15.00 -0.42
CA ASN A 703 -16.99 13.80 -0.07
C ASN A 703 -16.25 12.88 0.93
N ILE A 704 -15.05 13.24 1.35
CA ILE A 704 -14.33 12.51 2.39
C ILE A 704 -14.55 13.24 3.72
N ASP A 705 -15.35 12.66 4.60
CA ASP A 705 -15.68 13.24 5.91
C ASP A 705 -14.67 12.80 6.99
N GLY A 706 -14.06 11.63 6.86
CA GLY A 706 -13.05 11.14 7.79
C GLY A 706 -12.28 9.94 7.26
N LEU A 707 -11.16 9.64 7.93
CA LEU A 707 -10.34 8.48 7.66
C LEU A 707 -10.35 7.54 8.86
N LEU A 708 -10.55 6.26 8.60
CA LEU A 708 -10.53 5.20 9.59
C LEU A 708 -9.23 4.42 9.39
N TYR A 709 -8.26 4.64 10.26
CA TYR A 709 -6.89 4.16 10.08
C TYR A 709 -6.69 2.80 10.74
N LEU A 710 -6.19 1.86 9.97
CA LEU A 710 -5.86 0.52 10.40
C LEU A 710 -4.35 0.28 10.27
N ASN A 711 -3.77 -0.27 11.34
CA ASN A 711 -2.46 -0.90 11.36
C ASN A 711 -2.63 -2.28 12.02
N TYR A 712 -2.15 -3.33 11.38
CA TYR A 712 -2.20 -4.69 11.93
C TYR A 712 -1.14 -4.95 13.01
N ASP A 713 -0.14 -4.09 13.14
CA ASP A 713 0.83 -4.20 14.22
C ASP A 713 0.23 -3.67 15.53
N ILE A 714 -0.18 -4.61 16.39
CA ILE A 714 -0.75 -4.31 17.70
C ILE A 714 0.25 -3.63 18.67
N ASN A 715 1.55 -3.79 18.44
CA ASN A 715 2.58 -3.18 19.26
C ASN A 715 2.75 -1.70 18.96
N ASN A 716 2.45 -1.30 17.71
CA ASN A 716 2.39 0.08 17.24
C ASN A 716 0.95 0.59 17.05
N ALA A 717 -0.02 -0.07 17.69
CA ALA A 717 -1.41 0.36 17.61
C ALA A 717 -1.57 1.74 18.23
N TYR A 718 -2.14 2.66 17.48
CA TYR A 718 -2.41 4.04 17.93
C TYR A 718 -3.62 4.12 18.89
N ASN A 719 -4.19 2.98 19.22
CA ASN A 719 -5.16 2.73 20.31
C ASN A 719 -6.35 3.71 20.33
N GLY A 720 -6.95 3.96 19.18
CA GLY A 720 -8.11 4.85 19.05
C GLY A 720 -7.76 6.34 19.15
N LYS A 721 -6.49 6.72 18.98
CA LYS A 721 -6.10 8.12 18.82
C LYS A 721 -6.82 8.76 17.66
N ILE A 722 -7.15 10.04 17.82
CA ILE A 722 -7.78 10.86 16.79
C ILE A 722 -6.85 12.04 16.51
N ILE A 723 -6.46 12.20 15.26
CA ILE A 723 -5.76 13.40 14.78
C ILE A 723 -6.60 14.12 13.73
N TRP A 724 -6.22 15.33 13.38
CA TRP A 724 -7.04 16.20 12.54
C TRP A 724 -6.28 16.70 11.31
N SER A 725 -6.96 16.69 10.17
CA SER A 725 -6.47 17.24 8.91
C SER A 725 -7.63 17.93 8.20
N ASN A 726 -7.50 19.21 7.85
CA ASN A 726 -8.57 20.03 7.23
C ASN A 726 -9.94 19.93 7.97
N ASP A 727 -9.90 20.00 9.31
CA ASP A 727 -11.08 19.84 10.19
C ASP A 727 -11.81 18.49 10.08
N LYS A 728 -11.15 17.47 9.54
CA LYS A 728 -11.66 16.10 9.42
C LYS A 728 -10.84 15.14 10.26
N PRO A 729 -11.48 14.18 10.97
CA PRO A 729 -10.76 13.29 11.85
C PRO A 729 -10.08 12.14 11.08
N ILE A 730 -8.90 11.77 11.51
CA ILE A 730 -8.24 10.50 11.22
C ILE A 730 -8.27 9.69 12.52
N ILE A 731 -8.99 8.58 12.50
CA ILE A 731 -9.36 7.81 13.69
C ILE A 731 -8.67 6.45 13.60
N SER A 732 -7.72 6.18 14.47
CA SER A 732 -7.07 4.87 14.49
C SER A 732 -7.99 3.78 15.05
N CYS A 733 -7.83 2.57 14.53
CA CYS A 733 -8.47 1.37 15.08
C CYS A 733 -8.08 1.20 16.54
N ARG A 734 -9.05 0.84 17.37
CA ARG A 734 -8.80 0.63 18.82
C ARG A 734 -8.80 -0.83 19.19
N ASP A 735 -9.69 -1.59 18.59
CA ASP A 735 -9.80 -3.03 18.83
C ASP A 735 -9.88 -3.76 17.48
N LEU A 736 -9.18 -4.87 17.40
CA LEU A 736 -8.99 -5.65 16.19
C LEU A 736 -9.52 -7.06 16.39
N LEU A 737 -10.80 -7.29 16.06
CA LEU A 737 -11.41 -8.63 16.14
C LEU A 737 -10.84 -9.52 15.04
N LEU A 738 -9.67 -10.08 15.32
CA LEU A 738 -8.85 -10.88 14.40
C LEU A 738 -8.28 -12.09 15.15
N GLY A 739 -8.47 -13.28 14.60
CA GLY A 739 -7.99 -14.52 15.18
C GLY A 739 -6.48 -14.50 15.46
N GLY A 740 -6.11 -14.84 16.69
CA GLY A 740 -4.72 -14.79 17.14
C GLY A 740 -4.27 -13.43 17.71
N ILE A 741 -5.06 -12.37 17.54
CA ILE A 741 -4.81 -11.03 18.10
C ILE A 741 -5.80 -10.74 19.23
N GLU A 742 -7.09 -10.67 18.93
CA GLU A 742 -8.14 -10.36 19.90
C GLU A 742 -9.38 -11.22 19.64
N ASP A 743 -9.88 -11.88 20.66
CA ASP A 743 -11.15 -12.63 20.62
C ASP A 743 -12.33 -11.82 21.15
N GLU A 744 -13.54 -12.36 21.02
CA GLU A 744 -14.78 -11.70 21.42
C GLU A 744 -14.83 -11.39 22.92
N ASN A 745 -14.22 -12.22 23.77
CA ASN A 745 -14.23 -12.01 25.23
C ASN A 745 -13.26 -10.89 25.61
N GLN A 746 -12.10 -10.84 24.97
CA GLN A 746 -11.14 -9.77 25.17
C GLN A 746 -11.72 -8.42 24.71
N LEU A 747 -12.34 -8.38 23.54
CA LEU A 747 -13.03 -7.18 23.03
C LEU A 747 -14.12 -6.70 24.00
N LEU A 748 -14.96 -7.61 24.52
CA LEU A 748 -16.00 -7.29 25.50
C LEU A 748 -15.40 -6.74 26.80
N SER A 749 -14.32 -7.34 27.30
CA SER A 749 -13.60 -6.84 28.47
C SER A 749 -13.06 -5.45 28.25
N ASN A 750 -12.32 -5.24 27.15
CA ASN A 750 -11.71 -3.96 26.80
C ASN A 750 -12.75 -2.82 26.76
N ILE A 751 -13.90 -3.05 26.14
CA ILE A 751 -14.97 -2.04 26.04
C ILE A 751 -15.60 -1.77 27.40
N ASN A 752 -15.91 -2.81 28.20
CA ASN A 752 -16.49 -2.60 29.52
C ASN A 752 -15.51 -1.89 30.46
N ASP A 753 -14.23 -2.24 30.44
CA ASP A 753 -13.20 -1.59 31.25
C ASP A 753 -13.10 -0.07 30.93
N ARG A 754 -13.21 0.30 29.65
CA ARG A 754 -13.27 1.72 29.23
C ARG A 754 -14.49 2.43 29.81
N ILE A 755 -15.67 1.80 29.77
CA ILE A 755 -16.90 2.35 30.33
C ILE A 755 -16.79 2.49 31.86
N ASP A 756 -16.21 1.52 32.53
CA ASP A 756 -15.99 1.51 33.97
C ASP A 756 -14.94 2.54 34.39
N CYS A 757 -13.95 2.81 33.54
CA CYS A 757 -13.00 3.93 33.69
C CYS A 757 -13.64 5.31 33.46
N GLY A 758 -14.90 5.37 33.03
CA GLY A 758 -15.63 6.62 32.86
C GLY A 758 -15.51 7.23 31.46
N TYR A 759 -15.00 6.48 30.46
CA TYR A 759 -14.92 6.95 29.08
C TYR A 759 -16.31 6.92 28.41
N THR A 760 -17.14 7.86 28.82
CA THR A 760 -18.54 8.03 28.38
C THR A 760 -18.88 9.50 28.10
N ASN A 761 -17.93 10.43 28.23
CA ASN A 761 -18.13 11.82 27.90
C ASN A 761 -18.02 12.01 26.38
N ILE A 762 -19.05 12.52 25.75
CA ILE A 762 -19.10 12.72 24.28
C ILE A 762 -17.95 13.58 23.72
N LYS A 763 -17.32 14.42 24.57
CA LYS A 763 -16.18 15.27 24.18
C LYS A 763 -14.84 14.59 24.36
N ASP A 764 -14.79 13.44 25.04
CA ASP A 764 -13.57 12.69 25.26
C ASP A 764 -13.33 11.72 24.09
N PRO A 765 -12.21 11.81 23.37
CA PRO A 765 -11.87 10.87 22.30
C PRO A 765 -11.83 9.40 22.77
N ASN A 766 -11.59 9.16 24.08
CA ASN A 766 -11.61 7.81 24.63
C ASN A 766 -13.02 7.21 24.74
N SER A 767 -14.08 8.00 24.57
CA SER A 767 -15.47 7.52 24.54
C SER A 767 -15.89 6.94 23.20
N TYR A 768 -14.95 6.81 22.26
CA TYR A 768 -15.18 6.30 20.92
C TYR A 768 -14.31 5.08 20.63
N THR A 769 -14.92 4.02 20.15
CA THR A 769 -14.23 2.77 19.78
C THR A 769 -14.57 2.39 18.35
N PHE A 770 -13.56 2.41 17.48
CA PHE A 770 -13.61 1.79 16.16
C PHE A 770 -13.07 0.36 16.29
N VAL A 771 -13.91 -0.63 15.94
CA VAL A 771 -13.60 -2.06 15.89
C VAL A 771 -13.53 -2.51 14.45
N TYR A 772 -12.39 -3.04 14.04
CA TYR A 772 -12.22 -3.68 12.74
C TYR A 772 -12.42 -5.19 12.89
N VAL A 773 -13.25 -5.78 12.03
CA VAL A 773 -13.59 -7.20 12.07
C VAL A 773 -13.00 -7.90 10.86
N HIS A 774 -12.07 -8.81 11.09
CA HIS A 774 -11.43 -9.58 10.03
C HIS A 774 -12.31 -10.78 9.63
N VAL A 775 -12.83 -10.77 8.41
CA VAL A 775 -13.85 -11.72 7.93
C VAL A 775 -13.36 -13.16 7.84
N TRP A 776 -12.07 -13.40 7.60
CA TRP A 776 -11.53 -14.77 7.48
C TRP A 776 -11.38 -15.48 8.82
N SER A 777 -11.41 -14.76 9.92
CA SER A 777 -11.35 -15.32 11.27
C SER A 777 -12.62 -15.12 12.09
N ASN A 778 -13.54 -14.25 11.62
CA ASN A 778 -14.78 -13.94 12.31
C ASN A 778 -15.98 -13.94 11.36
N THR A 779 -17.11 -14.37 11.88
CA THR A 779 -18.38 -14.44 11.16
C THR A 779 -19.38 -13.42 11.72
N MET A 780 -20.48 -13.21 11.01
CA MET A 780 -21.59 -12.42 11.51
C MET A 780 -22.24 -12.98 12.79
N ASP A 781 -22.10 -14.29 13.07
CA ASP A 781 -22.53 -14.88 14.33
C ASP A 781 -21.68 -14.35 15.50
N ASN A 782 -20.34 -14.30 15.33
CA ASN A 782 -19.41 -13.72 16.31
C ASN A 782 -19.75 -12.24 16.60
N VAL A 783 -19.94 -11.45 15.53
CA VAL A 783 -20.30 -10.01 15.65
C VAL A 783 -21.65 -9.84 16.35
N ASN A 784 -22.65 -10.63 15.98
CA ASN A 784 -23.98 -10.60 16.62
C ASN A 784 -23.90 -10.94 18.11
N ASP A 785 -23.12 -11.92 18.51
CA ASP A 785 -22.94 -12.31 19.90
C ASP A 785 -22.28 -11.23 20.73
N VAL A 786 -21.23 -10.60 20.21
CA VAL A 786 -20.56 -9.45 20.84
C VAL A 786 -21.54 -8.28 20.99
N ILE A 787 -22.20 -7.86 19.91
CA ILE A 787 -23.13 -6.72 19.94
C ILE A 787 -24.32 -7.00 20.86
N THR A 788 -24.83 -8.23 20.88
CA THR A 788 -25.93 -8.62 21.78
C THR A 788 -25.51 -8.52 23.25
N LYS A 789 -24.27 -8.86 23.59
CA LYS A 789 -23.73 -8.74 24.95
C LYS A 789 -23.50 -7.27 25.31
N LEU A 790 -22.91 -6.49 24.39
CA LEU A 790 -22.66 -5.05 24.59
C LEU A 790 -23.95 -4.25 24.78
N ASN A 791 -25.00 -4.55 24.03
CA ASN A 791 -26.29 -3.87 24.15
C ASN A 791 -27.01 -4.09 25.50
N LYS A 792 -26.53 -5.00 26.35
CA LYS A 792 -27.01 -5.13 27.73
C LYS A 792 -26.53 -4.00 28.64
N ASN A 793 -25.46 -3.32 28.26
CA ASN A 793 -24.94 -2.17 28.97
C ASN A 793 -25.64 -0.90 28.46
N PRO A 794 -26.42 -0.19 29.31
CA PRO A 794 -27.19 0.98 28.88
C PRO A 794 -26.33 2.16 28.41
N LYS A 795 -25.03 2.13 28.71
CA LYS A 795 -24.07 3.14 28.27
C LYS A 795 -23.45 2.87 26.90
N VAL A 796 -23.81 1.80 26.21
CA VAL A 796 -23.27 1.47 24.89
C VAL A 796 -24.20 2.00 23.79
N ARG A 797 -23.59 2.54 22.71
CA ARG A 797 -24.27 2.93 21.47
C ARG A 797 -23.52 2.37 20.27
N ILE A 798 -24.15 1.41 19.56
CA ILE A 798 -23.61 0.89 18.29
C ILE A 798 -24.14 1.76 17.16
N VAL A 799 -23.25 2.45 16.48
CA VAL A 799 -23.54 3.40 15.41
C VAL A 799 -22.88 3.02 14.08
N THR A 800 -23.38 3.56 12.99
CA THR A 800 -22.72 3.41 11.67
C THR A 800 -21.40 4.18 11.63
N PRO A 801 -20.44 3.81 10.75
CA PRO A 801 -19.23 4.58 10.55
C PRO A 801 -19.46 6.07 10.25
N ASP A 802 -20.41 6.41 9.41
CA ASP A 802 -20.73 7.80 9.11
C ASP A 802 -21.24 8.58 10.34
N THR A 803 -22.11 7.95 11.12
CA THR A 803 -22.58 8.54 12.39
C THR A 803 -21.43 8.69 13.39
N PHE A 804 -20.54 7.70 13.46
CA PHE A 804 -19.39 7.71 14.33
C PHE A 804 -18.44 8.88 14.02
N VAL A 805 -18.10 9.06 12.76
CA VAL A 805 -17.24 10.15 12.29
C VAL A 805 -17.88 11.50 12.57
N LYS A 806 -19.18 11.67 12.28
CA LYS A 806 -19.92 12.93 12.55
C LYS A 806 -20.00 13.28 14.03
N LEU A 807 -20.21 12.29 14.91
CA LEU A 807 -20.19 12.50 16.35
C LEU A 807 -18.84 13.03 16.83
N ILE A 808 -17.75 12.47 16.31
CA ILE A 808 -16.39 12.93 16.63
C ILE A 808 -16.17 14.35 16.11
N GLN A 809 -16.55 14.64 14.85
CA GLN A 809 -16.42 15.97 14.27
C GLN A 809 -17.15 17.05 15.08
N ASN A 810 -18.34 16.72 15.57
CA ASN A 810 -19.18 17.69 16.29
C ASN A 810 -18.73 17.92 17.73
N ASN A 811 -18.09 16.94 18.37
CA ASN A 811 -17.96 16.96 19.83
C ASN A 811 -16.52 16.91 20.33
N VAL A 812 -15.60 16.26 19.61
CA VAL A 812 -14.21 16.12 20.05
C VAL A 812 -13.39 17.35 19.61
N SER A 813 -12.60 17.88 20.55
CA SER A 813 -11.76 19.07 20.28
C SER A 813 -10.73 18.78 19.19
N HIS A 814 -10.56 19.73 18.26
CA HIS A 814 -9.53 19.70 17.22
C HIS A 814 -8.13 20.08 17.75
N ASN A 815 -8.04 20.46 18.99
CA ASN A 815 -6.77 20.81 19.67
C ASN A 815 -6.19 19.56 20.33
N ALA A 816 -5.53 18.72 19.57
CA ALA A 816 -4.72 17.63 20.09
C ALA A 816 -3.25 17.84 19.71
#